data_365f0c4134ff29ef73bfbc634e58a9ef
#
_entry.id   365f0c4134ff29ef73bfbc634e58a9ef
#
_cell.length_a   1.000
_cell.length_b   1.000
_cell.length_c   1.000
_cell.angle_alpha   90.00
_cell.angle_beta   90.00
_cell.angle_gamma   90.00
#
_symmetry.space_group_name_H-M   'P 1'
#
loop_
_entity.id
_entity.type
_entity.pdbx_description
1 polymer ?
#
loop_
_entity_poly.entity_id
_entity_poly.type
_entity_poly.pdbx_seq_one_letter_code
_entity_poly.pdbx_strand_id
1 'polypeptide(L)'
;MDLSGLNKEQLMAVKHIDGPMLVLAGAGSGKTRVLTNRIAYLIENGVRIENILAITFTNKAAKEMKDRVMKLIGMDAKSIQISTFHSLGLKIIKENYARLGYKSNFVILDSDDTLTVVKKIMKDLNLNPKFYNARDIRNKISSAKNEMMGPQEYAKVEFDRNIIAVYESYNNKLLINNSVDFDDLLILPIKLFRMYPDVLKYYQDKYKYVLIDEYQDTNEAQYIFTKMLCNNHKNIFVVGDNDQAIYAFRGANYKNILNFEKDYPNAKVILLEENYRSTQNILDAANSVIKHNKMRKDKNLWCNNDIGSKVKYIKTDSDKEECEYVSNKIKELHDSGISYEDMAILYRTNAQSRLIEEEMLKNGIPYRIVGSFYFYNRKEIKDLLCYLRLINNHDDDVSLLRVINTPKRGIGDKTIEALTNKANLNKTSLFEAIDGGKELAFKNLILKMEQECENITLTDMVELVLKESGLREELVNEKSLEAEIRLENLEEFKSITKGYEEEYGVISLTDFLNEVSLVSDISEHQDSNNKVSLMTIHAVKGLEFDNVFIVGMEEGIFPHYNSINEGTLAAIEEERRLCYVAITRAKKNLWMLNARKRMLFGNTQLNMPSRFMDEIDSKYIECENNKLSIINKASNFVRGNMFRNDDVSYNVGDHVKHDEFGEGVVVAADKTLVTIAFPHPYGIKKMMAKHKSITKI
;
A
#
# COMPACT_ATOMS: atom_id res chain seq x y z
N MET A 1 8.88 -35.32 -21.67
CA MET A 1 9.11 -34.13 -20.79
C MET A 1 10.26 -34.41 -19.84
N ASP A 2 11.23 -33.48 -19.74
CA ASP A 2 12.33 -33.64 -18.75
C ASP A 2 11.86 -33.16 -17.36
N LEU A 3 11.85 -34.08 -16.40
CA LEU A 3 11.49 -33.87 -15.00
C LEU A 3 12.71 -33.99 -14.04
N SER A 4 13.92 -34.16 -14.60
CA SER A 4 15.15 -34.38 -13.82
C SER A 4 15.51 -33.24 -12.89
N GLY A 5 15.07 -32.03 -13.21
CA GLY A 5 15.29 -30.84 -12.38
C GLY A 5 14.34 -30.70 -11.18
N LEU A 6 13.40 -31.62 -10.96
CA LEU A 6 12.47 -31.59 -9.82
C LEU A 6 12.99 -32.45 -8.68
N ASN A 7 12.82 -31.98 -7.43
CA ASN A 7 13.09 -32.83 -6.28
C ASN A 7 12.02 -33.93 -6.12
N LYS A 8 12.20 -34.81 -5.17
CA LYS A 8 11.32 -35.97 -4.94
C LYS A 8 9.88 -35.55 -4.66
N GLU A 9 9.66 -34.59 -3.80
CA GLU A 9 8.36 -34.10 -3.38
C GLU A 9 7.66 -33.34 -4.54
N GLN A 10 8.37 -32.48 -5.26
CA GLN A 10 7.89 -31.84 -6.46
C GLN A 10 7.50 -32.83 -7.54
N LEU A 11 8.33 -33.87 -7.76
CA LEU A 11 8.06 -34.92 -8.73
C LEU A 11 6.81 -35.72 -8.35
N MET A 12 6.63 -36.05 -7.06
CA MET A 12 5.42 -36.69 -6.56
C MET A 12 4.15 -35.84 -6.80
N ALA A 13 4.24 -34.52 -6.60
CA ALA A 13 3.15 -33.60 -6.84
C ALA A 13 2.81 -33.52 -8.34
N VAL A 14 3.82 -33.43 -9.20
CA VAL A 14 3.63 -33.37 -10.67
C VAL A 14 3.03 -34.64 -11.22
N LYS A 15 3.47 -35.81 -10.77
CA LYS A 15 3.03 -37.12 -11.29
C LYS A 15 1.66 -37.60 -10.77
N HIS A 16 1.08 -36.92 -9.77
CA HIS A 16 -0.25 -37.27 -9.28
C HIS A 16 -1.30 -36.89 -10.31
N ILE A 17 -1.98 -37.80 -10.95
CA ILE A 17 -2.96 -37.49 -12.02
C ILE A 17 -4.35 -37.22 -11.43
N ASP A 18 -4.95 -38.21 -10.79
CA ASP A 18 -6.35 -38.16 -10.37
C ASP A 18 -6.51 -37.97 -8.85
N GLY A 19 -7.62 -37.34 -8.47
CA GLY A 19 -8.00 -37.09 -7.08
C GLY A 19 -7.53 -35.76 -6.52
N PRO A 20 -8.00 -35.43 -5.32
CA PRO A 20 -7.67 -34.15 -4.67
C PRO A 20 -6.24 -34.18 -4.11
N MET A 21 -5.53 -33.06 -4.32
CA MET A 21 -4.19 -32.87 -3.77
C MET A 21 -4.01 -31.48 -3.20
N LEU A 22 -3.42 -31.40 -2.03
CA LEU A 22 -2.94 -30.18 -1.40
C LEU A 22 -1.41 -30.18 -1.39
N VAL A 23 -0.81 -29.17 -2.01
CA VAL A 23 0.62 -28.90 -1.93
C VAL A 23 0.85 -27.72 -1.01
N LEU A 24 1.29 -27.99 0.20
CA LEU A 24 1.74 -26.96 1.15
C LEU A 24 3.17 -26.60 0.83
N ALA A 25 3.34 -25.48 0.15
CA ALA A 25 4.60 -25.11 -0.48
C ALA A 25 5.15 -23.83 0.17
N GLY A 26 6.23 -23.95 0.91
CA GLY A 26 6.88 -22.81 1.54
C GLY A 26 7.34 -21.73 0.56
N ALA A 27 7.80 -20.62 1.09
CA ALA A 27 8.39 -19.56 0.26
C ALA A 27 9.57 -20.11 -0.54
N GLY A 28 9.67 -19.74 -1.82
CA GLY A 28 10.80 -20.16 -2.67
C GLY A 28 10.93 -21.66 -2.97
N SER A 29 9.90 -22.47 -2.65
CA SER A 29 9.93 -23.93 -2.87
C SER A 29 9.53 -24.38 -4.27
N GLY A 30 9.29 -23.43 -5.19
CA GLY A 30 8.96 -23.74 -6.58
C GLY A 30 7.48 -24.01 -6.85
N LYS A 31 6.54 -23.40 -6.09
CA LYS A 31 5.08 -23.49 -6.31
C LYS A 31 4.67 -23.43 -7.78
N THR A 32 5.01 -22.35 -8.46
CA THR A 32 4.66 -22.13 -9.87
C THR A 32 5.32 -23.16 -10.79
N ARG A 33 6.55 -23.60 -10.45
CA ARG A 33 7.25 -24.66 -11.20
C ARG A 33 6.51 -25.99 -11.13
N VAL A 34 6.02 -26.38 -9.97
CA VAL A 34 5.21 -27.59 -9.80
C VAL A 34 3.90 -27.49 -10.59
N LEU A 35 3.19 -26.36 -10.52
CA LEU A 35 1.95 -26.15 -11.27
C LEU A 35 2.17 -26.24 -12.78
N THR A 36 3.17 -25.54 -13.33
CA THR A 36 3.44 -25.54 -14.77
C THR A 36 3.89 -26.91 -15.28
N ASN A 37 4.77 -27.60 -14.54
CA ASN A 37 5.19 -28.94 -14.90
C ASN A 37 4.05 -29.98 -14.80
N ARG A 38 3.14 -29.81 -13.81
CA ARG A 38 1.96 -30.67 -13.71
C ARG A 38 1.02 -30.47 -14.88
N ILE A 39 0.76 -29.25 -15.32
CA ILE A 39 -0.06 -28.99 -16.52
C ILE A 39 0.56 -29.71 -17.72
N ALA A 40 1.85 -29.55 -17.95
CA ALA A 40 2.55 -30.21 -19.05
C ALA A 40 2.48 -31.74 -18.93
N TYR A 41 2.67 -32.29 -17.72
CA TYR A 41 2.60 -33.71 -17.45
C TYR A 41 1.21 -34.32 -17.71
N LEU A 42 0.14 -33.60 -17.30
CA LEU A 42 -1.24 -34.04 -17.59
C LEU A 42 -1.47 -34.16 -19.09
N ILE A 43 -1.03 -33.19 -19.89
CA ILE A 43 -1.20 -33.19 -21.35
C ILE A 43 -0.40 -34.35 -21.98
N GLU A 44 0.84 -34.57 -21.54
CA GLU A 44 1.69 -35.66 -22.02
C GLU A 44 1.08 -37.04 -21.71
N ASN A 45 0.30 -37.13 -20.63
CA ASN A 45 -0.44 -38.36 -20.27
C ASN A 45 -1.86 -38.43 -20.87
N GLY A 46 -2.14 -37.66 -21.92
CA GLY A 46 -3.36 -37.76 -22.72
C GLY A 46 -4.54 -36.96 -22.19
N VAL A 47 -4.36 -36.10 -21.19
CA VAL A 47 -5.42 -35.18 -20.77
C VAL A 47 -5.58 -34.10 -21.84
N ARG A 48 -6.81 -33.94 -22.33
CA ARG A 48 -7.10 -32.92 -23.34
C ARG A 48 -6.92 -31.53 -22.76
N ILE A 49 -6.35 -30.62 -23.52
CA ILE A 49 -5.98 -29.26 -23.10
C ILE A 49 -7.20 -28.49 -22.58
N GLU A 50 -8.35 -28.61 -23.24
CA GLU A 50 -9.62 -27.97 -22.86
C GLU A 50 -10.19 -28.49 -21.52
N ASN A 51 -9.72 -29.62 -21.02
CA ASN A 51 -10.14 -30.19 -19.74
C ASN A 51 -9.32 -29.65 -18.55
N ILE A 52 -8.31 -28.81 -18.79
CA ILE A 52 -7.45 -28.25 -17.77
C ILE A 52 -7.84 -26.80 -17.50
N LEU A 53 -8.10 -26.48 -16.24
CA LEU A 53 -8.32 -25.15 -15.73
C LEU A 53 -7.24 -24.82 -14.69
N ALA A 54 -6.48 -23.75 -14.92
CA ALA A 54 -5.53 -23.23 -13.94
C ALA A 54 -5.95 -21.81 -13.51
N ILE A 55 -6.00 -21.60 -12.21
CA ILE A 55 -6.44 -20.33 -11.60
C ILE A 55 -5.30 -19.74 -10.79
N THR A 56 -5.06 -18.44 -11.00
CA THR A 56 -4.09 -17.64 -10.23
C THR A 56 -4.76 -16.41 -9.62
N PHE A 57 -4.04 -15.71 -8.75
CA PHE A 57 -4.61 -14.55 -8.05
C PHE A 57 -4.56 -13.26 -8.88
N THR A 58 -3.55 -13.09 -9.76
CA THR A 58 -3.38 -11.88 -10.57
C THR A 58 -3.26 -12.18 -12.05
N ASN A 59 -3.68 -11.24 -12.90
CA ASN A 59 -3.54 -11.37 -14.35
C ASN A 59 -2.07 -11.48 -14.79
N LYS A 60 -1.13 -10.84 -14.06
CA LYS A 60 0.30 -10.96 -14.29
C LYS A 60 0.78 -12.40 -14.07
N ALA A 61 0.38 -13.00 -12.93
CA ALA A 61 0.73 -14.40 -12.62
C ALA A 61 0.11 -15.38 -13.64
N ALA A 62 -1.13 -15.13 -14.09
CA ALA A 62 -1.77 -15.93 -15.14
C ALA A 62 -0.99 -15.88 -16.45
N LYS A 63 -0.56 -14.70 -16.87
CA LYS A 63 0.27 -14.51 -18.08
C LYS A 63 1.60 -15.22 -17.95
N GLU A 64 2.31 -15.02 -16.83
CA GLU A 64 3.60 -15.66 -16.57
C GLU A 64 3.48 -17.20 -16.55
N MET A 65 2.44 -17.72 -15.89
CA MET A 65 2.17 -19.17 -15.89
C MET A 65 1.93 -19.69 -17.31
N LYS A 66 1.14 -18.96 -18.11
CA LYS A 66 0.88 -19.32 -19.51
C LYS A 66 2.16 -19.32 -20.36
N ASP A 67 3.02 -18.31 -20.20
CA ASP A 67 4.29 -18.20 -20.91
C ASP A 67 5.24 -19.35 -20.52
N ARG A 68 5.26 -19.74 -19.25
CA ARG A 68 6.06 -20.89 -18.76
C ARG A 68 5.54 -22.23 -19.31
N VAL A 69 4.22 -22.43 -19.34
CA VAL A 69 3.62 -23.62 -19.93
C VAL A 69 3.89 -23.70 -21.44
N MET A 70 3.78 -22.56 -22.16
CA MET A 70 4.12 -22.50 -23.58
C MET A 70 5.59 -22.89 -23.86
N LYS A 71 6.52 -22.55 -22.98
CA LYS A 71 7.93 -22.97 -23.09
C LYS A 71 8.11 -24.48 -22.92
N LEU A 72 7.25 -25.15 -22.15
CA LEU A 72 7.31 -26.59 -21.88
C LEU A 72 6.66 -27.44 -22.98
N ILE A 73 5.52 -27.02 -23.53
CA ILE A 73 4.70 -27.84 -24.46
C ILE A 73 4.44 -27.18 -25.82
N GLY A 74 4.99 -25.99 -26.05
CA GLY A 74 4.83 -25.28 -27.34
C GLY A 74 3.53 -24.46 -27.45
N MET A 75 3.20 -24.11 -28.69
CA MET A 75 2.10 -23.18 -29.01
C MET A 75 0.68 -23.72 -28.68
N ASP A 76 0.51 -25.03 -28.54
CA ASP A 76 -0.77 -25.64 -28.17
C ASP A 76 -1.26 -25.19 -26.80
N ALA A 77 -0.34 -24.74 -25.93
CA ALA A 77 -0.66 -24.16 -24.62
C ALA A 77 -1.55 -22.90 -24.70
N LYS A 78 -1.67 -22.25 -25.84
CA LYS A 78 -2.54 -21.05 -26.00
C LYS A 78 -4.01 -21.33 -25.67
N SER A 79 -4.48 -22.54 -25.91
CA SER A 79 -5.88 -22.94 -25.67
C SER A 79 -6.18 -23.35 -24.23
N ILE A 80 -5.16 -23.51 -23.36
CA ILE A 80 -5.37 -23.81 -21.94
C ILE A 80 -6.06 -22.61 -21.27
N GLN A 81 -7.09 -22.91 -20.46
CA GLN A 81 -7.74 -21.91 -19.64
C GLN A 81 -6.86 -21.62 -18.40
N ILE A 82 -6.00 -20.60 -18.50
CA ILE A 82 -5.21 -20.06 -17.39
C ILE A 82 -5.69 -18.63 -17.16
N SER A 83 -6.27 -18.34 -15.98
CA SER A 83 -6.90 -17.05 -15.71
C SER A 83 -7.01 -16.78 -14.20
N THR A 84 -7.51 -15.60 -13.85
CA THR A 84 -7.95 -15.31 -12.48
C THR A 84 -9.37 -15.81 -12.26
N PHE A 85 -9.80 -15.92 -10.99
CA PHE A 85 -11.19 -16.23 -10.65
C PHE A 85 -12.18 -15.27 -11.32
N HIS A 86 -11.93 -13.97 -11.27
CA HIS A 86 -12.78 -12.95 -11.88
C HIS A 86 -12.87 -13.08 -13.40
N SER A 87 -11.74 -13.35 -14.06
CA SER A 87 -11.73 -13.56 -15.53
C SER A 87 -12.50 -14.81 -15.94
N LEU A 88 -12.41 -15.89 -15.14
CA LEU A 88 -13.22 -17.09 -15.37
C LEU A 88 -14.71 -16.82 -15.13
N GLY A 89 -15.05 -16.12 -14.05
CA GLY A 89 -16.42 -15.74 -13.75
C GLY A 89 -17.03 -14.88 -14.83
N LEU A 90 -16.30 -13.87 -15.31
CA LEU A 90 -16.72 -13.03 -16.44
C LEU A 90 -17.01 -13.88 -17.69
N LYS A 91 -16.17 -14.85 -18.01
CA LYS A 91 -16.37 -15.76 -19.13
C LYS A 91 -17.68 -16.55 -18.99
N ILE A 92 -17.92 -17.11 -17.80
CA ILE A 92 -19.14 -17.90 -17.51
C ILE A 92 -20.38 -17.01 -17.63
N ILE A 93 -20.34 -15.78 -17.10
CA ILE A 93 -21.44 -14.82 -17.22
C ILE A 93 -21.69 -14.49 -18.71
N LYS A 94 -20.65 -14.22 -19.49
CA LYS A 94 -20.76 -13.92 -20.93
C LYS A 94 -21.35 -15.10 -21.73
N GLU A 95 -21.06 -16.32 -21.36
CA GLU A 95 -21.62 -17.51 -22.01
C GLU A 95 -23.09 -17.78 -21.59
N ASN A 96 -23.56 -17.20 -20.46
CA ASN A 96 -24.86 -17.50 -19.86
C ASN A 96 -25.68 -16.25 -19.44
N TYR A 97 -25.35 -15.08 -19.95
CA TYR A 97 -25.96 -13.81 -19.53
C TYR A 97 -27.49 -13.81 -19.54
N ALA A 98 -28.11 -14.41 -20.56
CA ALA A 98 -29.56 -14.46 -20.68
C ALA A 98 -30.24 -15.24 -19.55
N ARG A 99 -29.62 -16.35 -19.06
CA ARG A 99 -30.12 -17.13 -17.92
C ARG A 99 -30.01 -16.35 -16.60
N LEU A 100 -29.09 -15.38 -16.53
CA LEU A 100 -28.93 -14.51 -15.38
C LEU A 100 -29.79 -13.24 -15.45
N GLY A 101 -30.56 -13.04 -16.55
CA GLY A 101 -31.41 -11.87 -16.76
C GLY A 101 -30.67 -10.64 -17.29
N TYR A 102 -29.46 -10.80 -17.79
CA TYR A 102 -28.64 -9.73 -18.39
C TYR A 102 -28.73 -9.75 -19.93
N LYS A 103 -28.38 -8.63 -20.55
CA LYS A 103 -28.15 -8.56 -22.00
C LYS A 103 -26.66 -8.83 -22.28
N SER A 104 -26.34 -9.22 -23.52
CA SER A 104 -24.94 -9.56 -23.91
C SER A 104 -23.94 -8.42 -23.74
N ASN A 105 -24.40 -7.18 -23.76
CA ASN A 105 -23.62 -5.93 -23.62
C ASN A 105 -23.62 -5.36 -22.20
N PHE A 106 -23.69 -6.21 -21.17
CA PHE A 106 -23.60 -5.74 -19.79
C PHE A 106 -22.26 -5.06 -19.51
N VAL A 107 -22.26 -4.10 -18.57
CA VAL A 107 -21.11 -3.30 -18.19
C VAL A 107 -20.60 -3.74 -16.81
N ILE A 108 -19.28 -3.77 -16.64
CA ILE A 108 -18.65 -4.00 -15.35
C ILE A 108 -18.35 -2.64 -14.72
N LEU A 109 -18.97 -2.38 -13.57
CA LEU A 109 -18.78 -1.14 -12.82
C LEU A 109 -17.52 -1.23 -11.95
N ASP A 110 -16.73 -0.16 -11.98
CA ASP A 110 -15.60 0.00 -11.07
C ASP A 110 -16.01 0.50 -9.67
N SER A 111 -15.02 0.75 -8.81
CA SER A 111 -15.25 1.22 -7.43
C SER A 111 -15.94 2.59 -7.37
N ASP A 112 -15.66 3.49 -8.30
CA ASP A 112 -16.23 4.84 -8.31
C ASP A 112 -17.64 4.83 -8.91
N ASP A 113 -17.86 4.00 -9.93
CA ASP A 113 -19.17 3.76 -10.50
C ASP A 113 -20.14 3.18 -9.47
N THR A 114 -19.71 2.11 -8.76
CA THR A 114 -20.51 1.48 -7.69
C THR A 114 -20.84 2.45 -6.56
N LEU A 115 -19.87 3.29 -6.17
CA LEU A 115 -20.10 4.33 -5.18
C LEU A 115 -21.13 5.36 -5.64
N THR A 116 -21.12 5.71 -6.93
CA THR A 116 -22.08 6.63 -7.53
C THR A 116 -23.50 6.05 -7.50
N VAL A 117 -23.63 4.74 -7.80
CA VAL A 117 -24.91 4.03 -7.68
C VAL A 117 -25.43 4.04 -6.25
N VAL A 118 -24.59 3.71 -5.26
CA VAL A 118 -24.97 3.73 -3.83
C VAL A 118 -25.41 5.13 -3.39
N LYS A 119 -24.67 6.20 -3.76
CA LYS A 119 -25.05 7.58 -3.44
C LYS A 119 -26.42 7.97 -4.01
N LYS A 120 -26.72 7.54 -5.25
CA LYS A 120 -28.02 7.80 -5.87
C LYS A 120 -29.13 7.08 -5.11
N ILE A 121 -28.94 5.81 -4.77
CA ILE A 121 -29.93 5.03 -3.99
C ILE A 121 -30.16 5.66 -2.62
N MET A 122 -29.11 6.07 -1.92
CA MET A 122 -29.24 6.77 -0.62
C MET A 122 -30.07 8.04 -0.75
N LYS A 123 -29.88 8.81 -1.84
CA LYS A 123 -30.67 9.99 -2.12
C LYS A 123 -32.15 9.64 -2.38
N ASP A 124 -32.39 8.60 -3.17
CA ASP A 124 -33.76 8.13 -3.50
C ASP A 124 -34.50 7.64 -2.23
N LEU A 125 -33.77 7.05 -1.29
CA LEU A 125 -34.29 6.61 0.02
C LEU A 125 -34.29 7.73 1.09
N ASN A 126 -33.95 8.97 0.74
CA ASN A 126 -33.86 10.12 1.65
C ASN A 126 -32.93 9.89 2.85
N LEU A 127 -31.86 9.11 2.71
CA LEU A 127 -30.90 8.86 3.77
C LEU A 127 -29.95 10.05 3.92
N ASN A 128 -29.79 10.53 5.15
CA ASN A 128 -28.94 11.69 5.45
C ASN A 128 -27.45 11.28 5.39
N PRO A 129 -26.62 11.90 4.49
CA PRO A 129 -25.20 11.57 4.35
C PRO A 129 -24.35 11.84 5.60
N LYS A 130 -24.86 12.61 6.58
CA LYS A 130 -24.16 12.83 7.86
C LYS A 130 -24.20 11.60 8.77
N PHE A 131 -25.22 10.73 8.63
CA PHE A 131 -25.40 9.53 9.43
C PHE A 131 -25.01 8.25 8.64
N TYR A 132 -25.14 8.31 7.32
CA TYR A 132 -24.88 7.18 6.42
C TYR A 132 -23.77 7.54 5.43
N ASN A 133 -22.62 6.90 5.58
CA ASN A 133 -21.53 7.08 4.63
C ASN A 133 -21.69 6.11 3.45
N ALA A 134 -21.72 6.63 2.23
CA ALA A 134 -21.94 5.83 1.02
C ALA A 134 -20.83 4.79 0.78
N ARG A 135 -19.56 5.10 1.11
CA ARG A 135 -18.45 4.16 0.97
C ARG A 135 -18.53 3.03 1.98
N ASP A 136 -18.91 3.35 3.22
CA ASP A 136 -19.14 2.36 4.28
C ASP A 136 -20.21 1.35 3.86
N ILE A 137 -21.35 1.85 3.36
CA ILE A 137 -22.43 1.00 2.87
C ILE A 137 -21.97 0.15 1.69
N ARG A 138 -21.25 0.75 0.72
CA ARG A 138 -20.69 -0.01 -0.39
C ARG A 138 -19.74 -1.12 0.08
N ASN A 139 -18.85 -0.81 1.05
CA ASN A 139 -17.91 -1.78 1.60
C ASN A 139 -18.64 -2.91 2.34
N LYS A 140 -19.68 -2.58 3.12
CA LYS A 140 -20.55 -3.57 3.77
C LYS A 140 -21.25 -4.48 2.75
N ILE A 141 -21.76 -3.92 1.64
CA ILE A 141 -22.36 -4.69 0.55
C ILE A 141 -21.32 -5.63 -0.10
N SER A 142 -20.13 -5.14 -0.38
CA SER A 142 -19.04 -5.93 -0.95
C SER A 142 -18.64 -7.08 -0.01
N SER A 143 -18.46 -6.81 1.28
CA SER A 143 -18.16 -7.85 2.28
C SER A 143 -19.27 -8.90 2.35
N ALA A 144 -20.54 -8.48 2.40
CA ALA A 144 -21.66 -9.40 2.40
C ALA A 144 -21.71 -10.29 1.14
N LYS A 145 -21.47 -9.71 -0.05
CA LYS A 145 -21.34 -10.46 -1.30
C LYS A 145 -20.23 -11.50 -1.22
N ASN A 146 -19.03 -11.10 -0.77
CA ASN A 146 -17.88 -12.01 -0.67
C ASN A 146 -18.09 -13.14 0.35
N GLU A 147 -18.93 -12.93 1.36
CA GLU A 147 -19.40 -13.95 2.30
C GLU A 147 -20.63 -14.73 1.82
N MET A 148 -21.03 -14.55 0.55
CA MET A 148 -22.21 -15.18 -0.06
C MET A 148 -23.53 -14.85 0.61
N MET A 149 -23.63 -13.73 1.32
CA MET A 149 -24.84 -13.23 1.92
C MET A 149 -25.59 -12.31 0.97
N GLY A 150 -26.77 -12.74 0.49
CA GLY A 150 -27.70 -11.83 -0.16
C GLY A 150 -28.36 -10.88 0.84
N PRO A 151 -29.17 -9.89 0.39
CA PRO A 151 -29.82 -8.94 1.29
C PRO A 151 -30.62 -9.61 2.42
N GLN A 152 -31.31 -10.74 2.14
CA GLN A 152 -32.12 -11.47 3.13
C GLN A 152 -31.27 -12.21 4.17
N GLU A 153 -30.13 -12.80 3.76
CA GLU A 153 -29.17 -13.41 4.67
C GLU A 153 -28.45 -12.34 5.49
N TYR A 154 -28.08 -11.23 4.85
CA TYR A 154 -27.41 -10.11 5.50
C TYR A 154 -28.29 -9.45 6.55
N ALA A 155 -29.62 -9.41 6.37
CA ALA A 155 -30.59 -8.94 7.36
C ALA A 155 -30.58 -9.73 8.69
N LYS A 156 -29.93 -10.90 8.74
CA LYS A 156 -29.79 -11.69 9.98
C LYS A 156 -28.62 -11.20 10.86
N VAL A 157 -27.68 -10.48 10.28
CA VAL A 157 -26.46 -9.99 10.97
C VAL A 157 -26.39 -8.46 11.01
N GLU A 158 -26.98 -7.76 10.05
CA GLU A 158 -27.10 -6.30 10.03
C GLU A 158 -28.47 -5.88 10.55
N PHE A 159 -28.49 -5.01 11.56
CA PHE A 159 -29.72 -4.56 12.20
C PHE A 159 -30.28 -3.26 11.60
N ASP A 160 -29.48 -2.51 10.85
CA ASP A 160 -29.93 -1.28 10.21
C ASP A 160 -30.72 -1.58 8.93
N ARG A 161 -32.04 -1.43 9.01
CA ARG A 161 -32.96 -1.66 7.89
C ARG A 161 -32.67 -0.79 6.67
N ASN A 162 -32.10 0.41 6.88
CA ASN A 162 -31.77 1.30 5.77
C ASN A 162 -30.60 0.72 4.95
N ILE A 163 -29.61 0.14 5.60
CA ILE A 163 -28.48 -0.50 4.91
C ILE A 163 -28.97 -1.70 4.09
N ILE A 164 -29.87 -2.50 4.66
CA ILE A 164 -30.50 -3.64 3.95
C ILE A 164 -31.29 -3.14 2.75
N ALA A 165 -32.09 -2.08 2.89
CA ALA A 165 -32.87 -1.50 1.79
C ALA A 165 -31.96 -0.93 0.69
N VAL A 166 -30.81 -0.33 1.05
CA VAL A 166 -29.81 0.10 0.06
C VAL A 166 -29.24 -1.10 -0.68
N TYR A 167 -28.91 -2.19 0.03
CA TYR A 167 -28.36 -3.40 -0.60
C TYR A 167 -29.35 -4.05 -1.59
N GLU A 168 -30.62 -4.18 -1.21
CA GLU A 168 -31.68 -4.68 -2.11
C GLU A 168 -31.83 -3.79 -3.35
N SER A 169 -31.93 -2.48 -3.13
CA SER A 169 -32.05 -1.49 -4.20
C SER A 169 -30.82 -1.49 -5.10
N TYR A 170 -29.62 -1.71 -4.54
CA TYR A 170 -28.38 -1.78 -5.27
C TYR A 170 -28.36 -2.95 -6.26
N ASN A 171 -28.68 -4.17 -5.81
CA ASN A 171 -28.72 -5.34 -6.66
C ASN A 171 -29.78 -5.18 -7.80
N ASN A 172 -30.96 -4.66 -7.46
CA ASN A 172 -32.01 -4.37 -8.44
C ASN A 172 -31.56 -3.33 -9.47
N LYS A 173 -30.85 -2.28 -9.02
CA LYS A 173 -30.37 -1.21 -9.89
C LYS A 173 -29.30 -1.71 -10.86
N LEU A 174 -28.38 -2.57 -10.39
CA LEU A 174 -27.39 -3.20 -11.25
C LEU A 174 -28.05 -4.00 -12.36
N LEU A 175 -29.06 -4.83 -12.03
CA LEU A 175 -29.77 -5.63 -13.01
C LEU A 175 -30.54 -4.76 -14.03
N ILE A 176 -31.28 -3.74 -13.57
CA ILE A 176 -32.02 -2.80 -14.42
C ILE A 176 -31.07 -2.06 -15.38
N ASN A 177 -29.90 -1.65 -14.88
CA ASN A 177 -28.90 -0.94 -15.66
C ASN A 177 -28.07 -1.89 -16.57
N ASN A 178 -28.38 -3.18 -16.59
CA ASN A 178 -27.59 -4.19 -17.27
C ASN A 178 -26.11 -4.10 -16.90
N SER A 179 -25.82 -4.02 -15.62
CA SER A 179 -24.49 -3.83 -15.06
C SER A 179 -24.17 -4.86 -13.98
N VAL A 180 -22.91 -5.19 -13.81
CA VAL A 180 -22.39 -6.05 -12.74
C VAL A 180 -21.26 -5.31 -12.04
N ASP A 181 -21.05 -5.55 -10.77
CA ASP A 181 -19.84 -5.10 -10.10
C ASP A 181 -18.75 -6.18 -10.08
N PHE A 182 -17.62 -5.87 -9.47
CA PHE A 182 -16.50 -6.81 -9.44
C PHE A 182 -16.79 -8.06 -8.60
N ASP A 183 -17.58 -7.92 -7.52
CA ASP A 183 -17.99 -9.05 -6.67
C ASP A 183 -18.97 -9.96 -7.43
N ASP A 184 -19.83 -9.40 -8.26
CA ASP A 184 -20.79 -10.15 -9.09
C ASP A 184 -20.08 -11.12 -10.06
N LEU A 185 -18.84 -10.83 -10.47
CA LEU A 185 -18.08 -11.76 -11.31
C LEU A 185 -17.81 -13.11 -10.63
N LEU A 186 -17.90 -13.17 -9.30
CA LEU A 186 -17.80 -14.40 -8.51
C LEU A 186 -19.19 -14.95 -8.12
N ILE A 187 -20.08 -14.04 -7.70
CA ILE A 187 -21.36 -14.42 -7.11
C ILE A 187 -22.34 -14.92 -8.17
N LEU A 188 -22.42 -14.28 -9.34
CA LEU A 188 -23.36 -14.67 -10.39
C LEU A 188 -23.09 -16.06 -10.98
N PRO A 189 -21.83 -16.49 -11.22
CA PRO A 189 -21.55 -17.88 -11.58
C PRO A 189 -22.02 -18.88 -10.53
N ILE A 190 -21.84 -18.59 -9.25
CA ILE A 190 -22.31 -19.47 -8.16
C ILE A 190 -23.83 -19.55 -8.15
N LYS A 191 -24.53 -18.42 -8.29
CA LYS A 191 -26.00 -18.38 -8.42
C LYS A 191 -26.46 -19.15 -9.64
N LEU A 192 -25.82 -18.95 -10.79
CA LEU A 192 -26.11 -19.68 -12.04
C LEU A 192 -26.00 -21.18 -11.84
N PHE A 193 -24.94 -21.65 -11.22
CA PHE A 193 -24.72 -23.08 -10.97
C PHE A 193 -25.75 -23.68 -10.02
N ARG A 194 -26.22 -22.90 -9.03
CA ARG A 194 -27.31 -23.34 -8.13
C ARG A 194 -28.67 -23.41 -8.82
N MET A 195 -28.95 -22.44 -9.71
CA MET A 195 -30.23 -22.36 -10.41
C MET A 195 -30.31 -23.29 -11.63
N TYR A 196 -29.18 -23.56 -12.28
CA TYR A 196 -29.10 -24.33 -13.52
C TYR A 196 -28.06 -25.45 -13.40
N PRO A 197 -28.44 -26.61 -12.86
CA PRO A 197 -27.54 -27.76 -12.72
C PRO A 197 -26.96 -28.29 -14.03
N ASP A 198 -27.66 -28.09 -15.17
CA ASP A 198 -27.16 -28.42 -16.50
C ASP A 198 -25.91 -27.58 -16.87
N VAL A 199 -25.92 -26.30 -16.52
CA VAL A 199 -24.77 -25.41 -16.72
C VAL A 199 -23.60 -25.83 -15.85
N LEU A 200 -23.85 -26.10 -14.56
CA LEU A 200 -22.81 -26.61 -13.66
C LEU A 200 -22.17 -27.88 -14.22
N LYS A 201 -23.01 -28.85 -14.64
CA LYS A 201 -22.55 -30.11 -15.22
C LYS A 201 -21.69 -29.88 -16.47
N TYR A 202 -22.08 -28.94 -17.34
CA TYR A 202 -21.29 -28.59 -18.53
C TYR A 202 -19.86 -28.14 -18.14
N TYR A 203 -19.73 -27.27 -17.16
CA TYR A 203 -18.38 -26.80 -16.72
C TYR A 203 -17.62 -27.88 -15.96
N GLN A 204 -18.26 -28.76 -15.20
CA GLN A 204 -17.64 -29.90 -14.55
C GLN A 204 -17.12 -30.93 -15.59
N ASP A 205 -17.87 -31.18 -16.65
CA ASP A 205 -17.46 -32.09 -17.74
C ASP A 205 -16.35 -31.46 -18.60
N LYS A 206 -16.36 -30.14 -18.75
CA LYS A 206 -15.35 -29.37 -19.47
C LYS A 206 -14.04 -29.29 -18.71
N TYR A 207 -14.05 -28.88 -17.45
CA TYR A 207 -12.88 -28.67 -16.62
C TYR A 207 -12.68 -29.86 -15.66
N LYS A 208 -12.10 -30.93 -16.15
CA LYS A 208 -11.90 -32.16 -15.38
C LYS A 208 -10.71 -32.09 -14.42
N TYR A 209 -9.79 -31.17 -14.64
CA TYR A 209 -8.59 -30.95 -13.81
C TYR A 209 -8.50 -29.46 -13.47
N VAL A 210 -8.69 -29.15 -12.20
CA VAL A 210 -8.66 -27.77 -11.69
C VAL A 210 -7.43 -27.59 -10.82
N LEU A 211 -6.59 -26.63 -11.21
CA LEU A 211 -5.36 -26.28 -10.50
C LEU A 211 -5.48 -24.85 -9.98
N ILE A 212 -5.13 -24.60 -8.71
CA ILE A 212 -5.26 -23.29 -8.09
C ILE A 212 -3.96 -22.93 -7.38
N ASP A 213 -3.41 -21.77 -7.74
CA ASP A 213 -2.25 -21.17 -7.07
C ASP A 213 -2.71 -20.24 -5.93
N GLU A 214 -1.84 -20.03 -4.95
CA GLU A 214 -2.05 -19.14 -3.79
C GLU A 214 -3.40 -19.39 -3.08
N TYR A 215 -3.77 -20.66 -2.88
CA TYR A 215 -5.08 -21.06 -2.36
C TYR A 215 -5.42 -20.48 -0.98
N GLN A 216 -4.42 -20.12 -0.17
CA GLN A 216 -4.59 -19.47 1.14
C GLN A 216 -5.18 -18.05 1.04
N ASP A 217 -5.13 -17.42 -0.13
CA ASP A 217 -5.66 -16.07 -0.35
C ASP A 217 -7.11 -16.06 -0.87
N THR A 218 -7.75 -17.23 -0.99
CA THR A 218 -9.12 -17.35 -1.46
C THR A 218 -10.13 -16.86 -0.42
N ASN A 219 -11.15 -16.10 -0.88
CA ASN A 219 -12.32 -15.75 -0.08
C ASN A 219 -13.39 -16.85 -0.12
N GLU A 220 -14.48 -16.68 0.63
CA GLU A 220 -15.55 -17.67 0.72
C GLU A 220 -16.24 -17.92 -0.62
N ALA A 221 -16.50 -16.89 -1.42
CA ALA A 221 -17.10 -17.04 -2.74
C ALA A 221 -16.20 -17.88 -3.69
N GLN A 222 -14.91 -17.61 -3.73
CA GLN A 222 -13.93 -18.35 -4.52
C GLN A 222 -13.81 -19.81 -4.09
N TYR A 223 -13.86 -20.03 -2.77
CA TYR A 223 -13.87 -21.37 -2.21
C TYR A 223 -15.12 -22.17 -2.64
N ILE A 224 -16.32 -21.58 -2.48
CA ILE A 224 -17.58 -22.23 -2.90
C ILE A 224 -17.59 -22.48 -4.40
N PHE A 225 -17.16 -21.49 -5.21
CA PHE A 225 -17.07 -21.62 -6.65
C PHE A 225 -16.19 -22.80 -7.07
N THR A 226 -15.03 -22.91 -6.47
CA THR A 226 -14.10 -24.03 -6.70
C THR A 226 -14.71 -25.37 -6.30
N LYS A 227 -15.34 -25.43 -5.13
CA LYS A 227 -15.96 -26.65 -4.61
C LYS A 227 -17.08 -27.14 -5.53
N MET A 228 -17.91 -26.22 -6.05
CA MET A 228 -18.96 -26.57 -7.02
C MET A 228 -18.39 -27.14 -8.32
N LEU A 229 -17.35 -26.53 -8.88
CA LEU A 229 -16.72 -27.03 -10.11
C LEU A 229 -16.13 -28.43 -9.93
N CYS A 230 -15.50 -28.69 -8.76
CA CYS A 230 -14.75 -29.94 -8.54
C CYS A 230 -15.59 -31.06 -7.93
N ASN A 231 -16.82 -30.81 -7.49
CA ASN A 231 -17.61 -31.76 -6.70
C ASN A 231 -17.85 -33.12 -7.38
N ASN A 232 -17.94 -33.13 -8.69
CA ASN A 232 -18.24 -34.35 -9.46
C ASN A 232 -16.99 -35.23 -9.66
N HIS A 233 -15.88 -34.66 -10.13
CA HIS A 233 -14.67 -35.42 -10.50
C HIS A 233 -13.60 -35.41 -9.39
N LYS A 234 -13.63 -34.47 -8.46
CA LYS A 234 -12.69 -34.28 -7.33
C LYS A 234 -11.21 -34.16 -7.74
N ASN A 235 -10.91 -33.91 -9.02
CA ASN A 235 -9.56 -33.67 -9.49
C ASN A 235 -9.19 -32.21 -9.27
N ILE A 236 -8.97 -31.86 -8.03
CA ILE A 236 -8.56 -30.55 -7.58
C ILE A 236 -7.13 -30.59 -7.04
N PHE A 237 -6.30 -29.70 -7.56
CA PHE A 237 -4.90 -29.56 -7.18
C PHE A 237 -4.69 -28.14 -6.69
N VAL A 238 -4.49 -27.95 -5.39
CA VAL A 238 -4.28 -26.64 -4.81
C VAL A 238 -2.85 -26.51 -4.30
N VAL A 239 -2.25 -25.36 -4.57
CA VAL A 239 -0.93 -24.98 -4.07
C VAL A 239 -1.08 -23.74 -3.24
N GLY A 240 -0.44 -23.71 -2.09
CA GLY A 240 -0.48 -22.54 -1.23
C GLY A 240 0.44 -22.63 -0.04
N ASP A 241 0.52 -21.55 0.68
CA ASP A 241 1.30 -21.40 1.89
C ASP A 241 0.49 -20.69 2.95
N ASN A 242 0.02 -21.41 3.96
CA ASN A 242 -0.72 -20.81 5.07
C ASN A 242 0.07 -19.72 5.83
N ASP A 243 1.42 -19.80 5.78
CA ASP A 243 2.29 -18.81 6.40
C ASP A 243 2.48 -17.55 5.53
N GLN A 244 1.96 -17.54 4.30
CA GLN A 244 1.91 -16.39 3.40
C GLN A 244 0.49 -15.82 3.19
N ALA A 245 -0.47 -16.19 4.05
CA ALA A 245 -1.83 -15.64 4.04
C ALA A 245 -1.82 -14.24 4.69
N ILE A 246 -1.78 -13.19 3.87
CA ILE A 246 -1.64 -11.78 4.28
C ILE A 246 -2.70 -10.86 3.68
N TYR A 247 -3.82 -11.41 3.20
CA TYR A 247 -4.90 -10.64 2.55
C TYR A 247 -6.25 -10.77 3.27
N ALA A 248 -6.27 -11.05 4.61
CA ALA A 248 -7.51 -11.10 5.37
C ALA A 248 -8.28 -9.78 5.31
N PHE A 249 -7.58 -8.64 5.29
CA PHE A 249 -8.18 -7.32 5.10
C PHE A 249 -8.90 -7.13 3.74
N ARG A 250 -8.67 -8.04 2.77
CA ARG A 250 -9.39 -8.14 1.48
C ARG A 250 -10.41 -9.27 1.45
N GLY A 251 -10.79 -9.81 2.60
CA GLY A 251 -11.74 -10.91 2.73
C GLY A 251 -11.17 -12.32 2.47
N ALA A 252 -9.85 -12.47 2.33
CA ALA A 252 -9.24 -13.79 2.23
C ALA A 252 -9.44 -14.60 3.51
N ASN A 253 -9.77 -15.89 3.34
CA ASN A 253 -10.00 -16.80 4.46
C ASN A 253 -8.96 -17.93 4.46
N TYR A 254 -7.88 -17.73 5.21
CA TYR A 254 -6.81 -18.73 5.34
C TYR A 254 -7.27 -20.09 5.87
N LYS A 255 -8.47 -20.17 6.48
CA LYS A 255 -9.04 -21.45 6.92
C LYS A 255 -9.40 -22.37 5.75
N ASN A 256 -9.58 -21.83 4.54
CA ASN A 256 -9.87 -22.63 3.36
C ASN A 256 -8.76 -23.66 3.07
N ILE A 257 -7.49 -23.24 3.14
CA ILE A 257 -6.37 -24.18 2.95
C ILE A 257 -6.22 -25.15 4.13
N LEU A 258 -6.48 -24.69 5.37
CA LEU A 258 -6.40 -25.54 6.57
C LEU A 258 -7.49 -26.61 6.60
N ASN A 259 -8.68 -26.28 6.09
CA ASN A 259 -9.83 -27.19 6.06
C ASN A 259 -9.89 -28.10 4.82
N PHE A 260 -8.96 -27.97 3.90
CA PHE A 260 -8.96 -28.73 2.63
C PHE A 260 -9.10 -30.26 2.85
N GLU A 261 -8.39 -30.84 3.83
CA GLU A 261 -8.47 -32.27 4.14
C GLU A 261 -9.81 -32.69 4.75
N LYS A 262 -10.52 -31.75 5.40
CA LYS A 262 -11.88 -32.00 5.88
C LYS A 262 -12.89 -32.06 4.74
N ASP A 263 -12.70 -31.20 3.72
CA ASP A 263 -13.54 -31.18 2.52
C ASP A 263 -13.24 -32.34 1.58
N TYR A 264 -11.99 -32.77 1.55
CA TYR A 264 -11.49 -33.86 0.71
C TYR A 264 -10.74 -34.88 1.57
N PRO A 265 -11.46 -35.81 2.27
CA PRO A 265 -10.83 -36.74 3.20
C PRO A 265 -9.78 -37.66 2.55
N ASN A 266 -9.87 -37.90 1.24
CA ASN A 266 -8.93 -38.70 0.47
C ASN A 266 -7.84 -37.86 -0.20
N ALA A 267 -7.69 -36.60 0.20
CA ALA A 267 -6.68 -35.71 -0.37
C ALA A 267 -5.27 -36.20 -0.04
N LYS A 268 -4.42 -36.20 -1.05
CA LYS A 268 -2.99 -36.36 -0.84
C LYS A 268 -2.39 -35.02 -0.48
N VAL A 269 -1.64 -34.99 0.62
CA VAL A 269 -0.94 -33.79 1.08
C VAL A 269 0.55 -33.97 0.86
N ILE A 270 1.18 -32.99 0.22
CA ILE A 270 2.63 -32.93 0.00
C ILE A 270 3.15 -31.62 0.59
N LEU A 271 4.26 -31.72 1.33
CA LEU A 271 4.99 -30.57 1.86
C LEU A 271 6.17 -30.28 0.94
N LEU A 272 6.30 -29.02 0.49
CA LEU A 272 7.49 -28.54 -0.20
C LEU A 272 8.24 -27.60 0.74
N GLU A 273 9.27 -28.15 1.37
CA GLU A 273 10.06 -27.45 2.40
C GLU A 273 11.44 -27.02 1.88
N GLU A 274 11.94 -27.65 0.80
CA GLU A 274 13.19 -27.26 0.17
C GLU A 274 13.03 -25.92 -0.56
N ASN A 275 13.81 -24.95 -0.12
CA ASN A 275 13.82 -23.60 -0.67
C ASN A 275 15.00 -23.43 -1.65
N TYR A 276 14.72 -22.84 -2.81
CA TYR A 276 15.71 -22.59 -3.87
C TYR A 276 16.05 -21.10 -4.02
N ARG A 277 15.53 -20.25 -3.13
CA ARG A 277 15.67 -18.80 -3.22
C ARG A 277 16.75 -18.27 -2.28
N SER A 278 16.62 -18.59 -1.00
CA SER A 278 17.32 -17.91 0.08
C SER A 278 18.46 -18.78 0.65
N THR A 279 19.40 -18.14 1.36
CA THR A 279 20.39 -18.82 2.16
C THR A 279 19.80 -19.38 3.47
N GLN A 280 20.46 -20.36 4.09
CA GLN A 280 19.91 -21.08 5.26
C GLN A 280 19.66 -20.15 6.47
N ASN A 281 20.56 -19.21 6.76
CA ASN A 281 20.38 -18.28 7.89
C ASN A 281 19.11 -17.42 7.76
N ILE A 282 18.75 -16.99 6.53
CA ILE A 282 17.51 -16.24 6.28
C ILE A 282 16.29 -17.14 6.52
N LEU A 283 16.34 -18.41 6.09
CA LEU A 283 15.25 -19.36 6.29
C LEU A 283 15.06 -19.69 7.77
N ASP A 284 16.14 -19.88 8.50
CA ASP A 284 16.10 -20.18 9.93
C ASP A 284 15.55 -18.99 10.74
N ALA A 285 15.88 -17.76 10.35
CA ALA A 285 15.28 -16.56 10.91
C ALA A 285 13.76 -16.50 10.63
N ALA A 286 13.34 -16.80 9.38
CA ALA A 286 11.94 -16.85 9.02
C ALA A 286 11.18 -17.96 9.77
N ASN A 287 11.76 -19.15 9.88
CA ASN A 287 11.22 -20.27 10.65
C ASN A 287 11.07 -19.91 12.14
N SER A 288 12.07 -19.19 12.71
CA SER A 288 12.03 -18.74 14.11
C SER A 288 10.85 -17.83 14.40
N VAL A 289 10.52 -16.89 13.49
CA VAL A 289 9.37 -15.99 13.65
C VAL A 289 8.07 -16.77 13.50
N ILE A 290 7.90 -17.51 12.40
CA ILE A 290 6.59 -18.07 12.07
C ILE A 290 6.14 -19.21 12.98
N LYS A 291 7.06 -19.88 13.67
CA LYS A 291 6.73 -20.95 14.64
C LYS A 291 5.87 -20.46 15.81
N HIS A 292 5.83 -19.16 16.09
CA HIS A 292 5.00 -18.58 17.13
C HIS A 292 3.51 -18.49 16.76
N ASN A 293 3.16 -18.66 15.48
CA ASN A 293 1.77 -18.78 15.06
C ASN A 293 1.20 -20.15 15.44
N LYS A 294 -0.01 -20.16 16.01
CA LYS A 294 -0.70 -21.39 16.44
C LYS A 294 -1.61 -21.97 15.34
N MET A 295 -2.20 -21.09 14.53
CA MET A 295 -3.14 -21.45 13.47
C MET A 295 -2.40 -21.72 12.16
N ARG A 296 -1.58 -22.78 12.13
CA ARG A 296 -0.80 -23.16 10.95
C ARG A 296 -0.64 -24.68 10.82
N LYS A 297 -0.27 -25.15 9.64
CA LYS A 297 0.30 -26.50 9.45
C LYS A 297 1.82 -26.37 9.52
N ASP A 298 2.43 -27.18 10.37
CA ASP A 298 3.86 -27.14 10.59
C ASP A 298 4.62 -27.52 9.33
N LYS A 299 5.59 -26.70 8.99
CA LYS A 299 6.60 -26.93 7.97
C LYS A 299 7.86 -26.17 8.37
N ASN A 300 9.01 -26.65 7.92
CA ASN A 300 10.29 -26.07 8.22
C ASN A 300 11.09 -25.88 6.94
N LEU A 301 11.35 -24.63 6.56
CA LEU A 301 12.12 -24.34 5.35
C LEU A 301 13.59 -24.67 5.55
N TRP A 302 14.16 -25.33 4.58
CA TRP A 302 15.60 -25.64 4.50
C TRP A 302 16.07 -25.49 3.05
N CYS A 303 17.37 -25.35 2.84
CA CYS A 303 17.95 -25.29 1.50
C CYS A 303 19.27 -26.06 1.42
N ASN A 304 19.64 -26.42 0.20
CA ASN A 304 20.98 -26.93 -0.14
C ASN A 304 21.93 -25.79 -0.54
N ASN A 305 21.50 -24.53 -0.47
CA ASN A 305 22.31 -23.37 -0.74
C ASN A 305 23.33 -23.14 0.40
N ASP A 306 24.21 -22.16 0.22
CA ASP A 306 25.15 -21.74 1.26
C ASP A 306 24.41 -21.33 2.54
N ILE A 307 25.11 -21.46 3.68
CA ILE A 307 24.62 -21.00 4.97
C ILE A 307 24.28 -19.49 4.92
N GLY A 308 25.07 -18.71 4.18
CA GLY A 308 24.89 -17.28 3.97
C GLY A 308 25.22 -16.44 5.19
N SER A 309 25.08 -15.14 5.05
CA SER A 309 25.24 -14.18 6.14
C SER A 309 24.08 -14.28 7.13
N LYS A 310 24.36 -14.00 8.41
CA LYS A 310 23.30 -13.81 9.42
C LYS A 310 22.45 -12.58 9.06
N VAL A 311 21.23 -12.58 9.54
CA VAL A 311 20.36 -11.39 9.46
C VAL A 311 20.98 -10.25 10.24
N LYS A 312 21.18 -9.11 9.60
CA LYS A 312 21.80 -7.95 10.21
C LYS A 312 20.73 -7.10 10.87
N TYR A 313 20.87 -6.89 12.17
CA TYR A 313 19.97 -6.07 12.94
C TYR A 313 20.64 -4.76 13.34
N ILE A 314 20.06 -3.65 12.88
CA ILE A 314 20.59 -2.30 13.05
C ILE A 314 19.65 -1.50 13.95
N LYS A 315 20.19 -0.95 15.01
CA LYS A 315 19.47 -0.02 15.90
C LYS A 315 19.98 1.38 15.65
N THR A 316 19.06 2.29 15.33
CA THR A 316 19.37 3.71 15.13
C THR A 316 18.67 4.57 16.18
N ASP A 317 19.19 5.76 16.44
CA ASP A 317 18.57 6.69 17.38
C ASP A 317 17.36 7.40 16.77
N SER A 318 17.32 7.56 15.43
CA SER A 318 16.23 8.23 14.71
C SER A 318 15.95 7.57 13.36
N ASP A 319 14.76 7.86 12.82
CA ASP A 319 14.35 7.48 11.47
C ASP A 319 15.23 8.09 10.38
N LYS A 320 15.79 9.28 10.58
CA LYS A 320 16.78 9.88 9.68
C LYS A 320 18.05 9.03 9.63
N GLU A 321 18.59 8.63 10.79
CA GLU A 321 19.77 7.74 10.86
C GLU A 321 19.48 6.36 10.22
N GLU A 322 18.26 5.86 10.35
CA GLU A 322 17.81 4.63 9.68
C GLU A 322 17.93 4.76 8.17
N CYS A 323 17.39 5.85 7.61
CA CYS A 323 17.44 6.13 6.17
C CYS A 323 18.88 6.39 5.68
N GLU A 324 19.70 7.13 6.46
CA GLU A 324 21.11 7.37 6.16
C GLU A 324 21.92 6.07 6.14
N TYR A 325 21.68 5.16 7.09
CA TYR A 325 22.33 3.85 7.09
C TYR A 325 21.98 3.05 5.83
N VAL A 326 20.68 2.99 5.50
CA VAL A 326 20.20 2.24 4.33
C VAL A 326 20.79 2.80 3.04
N SER A 327 20.79 4.12 2.85
CA SER A 327 21.33 4.75 1.64
C SER A 327 22.83 4.53 1.49
N ASN A 328 23.59 4.67 2.57
CA ASN A 328 25.03 4.42 2.59
C ASN A 328 25.35 2.95 2.27
N LYS A 329 24.57 2.02 2.84
CA LYS A 329 24.75 0.59 2.59
C LYS A 329 24.42 0.19 1.15
N ILE A 330 23.39 0.80 0.56
CA ILE A 330 23.04 0.63 -0.86
C ILE A 330 24.18 1.12 -1.75
N LYS A 331 24.79 2.27 -1.45
CA LYS A 331 25.97 2.76 -2.20
C LYS A 331 27.14 1.80 -2.09
N GLU A 332 27.47 1.36 -0.86
CA GLU A 332 28.56 0.40 -0.62
C GLU A 332 28.36 -0.89 -1.44
N LEU A 333 27.12 -1.42 -1.45
CA LEU A 333 26.79 -2.59 -2.25
C LEU A 333 26.92 -2.32 -3.75
N HIS A 334 26.47 -1.16 -4.20
CA HIS A 334 26.57 -0.78 -5.62
C HIS A 334 28.04 -0.59 -6.03
N ASP A 335 28.84 0.06 -5.22
CA ASP A 335 30.29 0.25 -5.44
C ASP A 335 31.04 -1.09 -5.47
N SER A 336 30.51 -2.11 -4.78
CA SER A 336 31.01 -3.49 -4.86
C SER A 336 30.55 -4.27 -6.12
N GLY A 337 29.78 -3.62 -7.00
CA GLY A 337 29.32 -4.20 -8.28
C GLY A 337 27.93 -4.81 -8.28
N ILE A 338 27.13 -4.62 -7.21
CA ILE A 338 25.74 -5.11 -7.15
C ILE A 338 24.82 -4.09 -7.83
N SER A 339 23.91 -4.59 -8.69
CA SER A 339 22.94 -3.74 -9.39
C SER A 339 21.88 -3.19 -8.43
N TYR A 340 21.43 -1.94 -8.64
CA TYR A 340 20.31 -1.37 -7.85
C TYR A 340 19.02 -2.16 -7.96
N GLU A 341 18.76 -2.81 -9.11
CA GLU A 341 17.57 -3.64 -9.32
C GLU A 341 17.52 -4.89 -8.43
N ASP A 342 18.68 -5.33 -7.89
CA ASP A 342 18.81 -6.45 -6.95
C ASP A 342 18.58 -6.05 -5.49
N MET A 343 18.22 -4.78 -5.23
CA MET A 343 18.03 -4.21 -3.90
C MET A 343 16.60 -3.74 -3.70
N ALA A 344 16.04 -4.02 -2.51
CA ALA A 344 14.72 -3.54 -2.15
C ALA A 344 14.68 -2.99 -0.72
N ILE A 345 13.88 -1.94 -0.52
CA ILE A 345 13.54 -1.39 0.79
C ILE A 345 12.05 -1.66 1.03
N LEU A 346 11.78 -2.40 2.11
CA LEU A 346 10.44 -2.82 2.49
C LEU A 346 9.99 -2.08 3.75
N TYR A 347 8.78 -1.54 3.70
CA TYR A 347 8.17 -0.84 4.81
C TYR A 347 6.72 -1.29 5.02
N ARG A 348 6.19 -1.10 6.24
CA ARG A 348 4.83 -1.54 6.59
C ARG A 348 3.75 -0.61 6.03
N THR A 349 3.97 0.69 6.06
CA THR A 349 3.02 1.70 5.61
C THR A 349 3.64 2.65 4.59
N ASN A 350 2.82 3.19 3.69
CA ASN A 350 3.28 4.14 2.68
C ASN A 350 3.81 5.47 3.26
N ALA A 351 3.39 5.83 4.47
CA ALA A 351 3.90 7.03 5.16
C ALA A 351 5.42 6.97 5.38
N GLN A 352 5.98 5.76 5.58
CA GLN A 352 7.41 5.57 5.79
C GLN A 352 8.26 5.84 4.53
N SER A 353 7.67 5.81 3.32
CA SER A 353 8.45 5.95 2.07
C SER A 353 9.10 7.32 1.93
N ARG A 354 8.50 8.37 2.49
CA ARG A 354 8.94 9.75 2.30
C ARG A 354 10.42 10.01 2.68
N LEU A 355 10.79 9.71 3.92
CA LEU A 355 12.19 9.92 4.37
C LEU A 355 13.18 9.09 3.55
N ILE A 356 12.75 7.89 3.13
CA ILE A 356 13.57 7.03 2.29
C ILE A 356 13.73 7.67 0.90
N GLU A 357 12.64 8.17 0.31
CA GLU A 357 12.67 8.87 -0.99
C GLU A 357 13.59 10.09 -0.94
N GLU A 358 13.45 10.94 0.08
CA GLU A 358 14.30 12.12 0.28
C GLU A 358 15.77 11.74 0.39
N GLU A 359 16.10 10.72 1.17
CA GLU A 359 17.48 10.28 1.36
C GLU A 359 18.05 9.62 0.08
N MET A 360 17.22 8.86 -0.70
CA MET A 360 17.64 8.35 -2.02
C MET A 360 17.96 9.48 -2.98
N LEU A 361 17.12 10.51 -3.05
CA LEU A 361 17.31 11.69 -3.90
C LEU A 361 18.57 12.46 -3.50
N LYS A 362 18.74 12.79 -2.23
CA LYS A 362 19.91 13.48 -1.69
C LYS A 362 21.23 12.78 -2.04
N ASN A 363 21.19 11.45 -2.08
CA ASN A 363 22.34 10.62 -2.38
C ASN A 363 22.48 10.24 -3.86
N GLY A 364 21.59 10.70 -4.74
CA GLY A 364 21.62 10.41 -6.17
C GLY A 364 21.39 8.93 -6.50
N ILE A 365 20.70 8.18 -5.61
CA ILE A 365 20.40 6.76 -5.80
C ILE A 365 19.11 6.64 -6.61
N PRO A 366 19.11 6.00 -7.79
CA PRO A 366 17.91 5.80 -8.57
C PRO A 366 16.98 4.80 -7.91
N TYR A 367 15.70 5.16 -7.78
CA TYR A 367 14.70 4.28 -7.16
C TYR A 367 13.38 4.28 -7.94
N ARG A 368 12.54 3.28 -7.64
CA ARG A 368 11.14 3.19 -8.10
C ARG A 368 10.24 2.77 -6.95
N ILE A 369 9.03 3.30 -6.92
CA ILE A 369 8.00 2.86 -5.97
C ILE A 369 7.09 1.85 -6.66
N VAL A 370 6.94 0.69 -6.05
CA VAL A 370 6.09 -0.38 -6.58
C VAL A 370 4.73 -0.36 -5.89
N GLY A 371 3.67 -0.18 -6.68
CA GLY A 371 2.29 -0.22 -6.18
C GLY A 371 1.78 1.08 -5.55
N SER A 372 2.52 2.19 -5.69
CA SER A 372 2.11 3.52 -5.22
C SER A 372 2.70 4.62 -6.10
N PHE A 373 2.13 5.82 -6.03
CA PHE A 373 2.72 7.04 -6.58
C PHE A 373 3.82 7.56 -5.64
N TYR A 374 4.77 8.31 -6.19
CA TYR A 374 5.73 9.10 -5.38
C TYR A 374 4.98 9.96 -4.37
N PHE A 375 5.55 10.14 -3.17
CA PHE A 375 4.85 10.78 -2.05
C PHE A 375 4.23 12.13 -2.44
N TYR A 376 5.04 13.02 -3.03
CA TYR A 376 4.57 14.36 -3.43
C TYR A 376 3.60 14.36 -4.62
N ASN A 377 3.50 13.26 -5.37
CA ASN A 377 2.58 13.09 -6.49
C ASN A 377 1.23 12.47 -6.08
N ARG A 378 1.07 12.09 -4.81
CA ARG A 378 -0.21 11.59 -4.28
C ARG A 378 -1.26 12.69 -4.33
N LYS A 379 -2.50 12.31 -4.68
CA LYS A 379 -3.59 13.26 -4.90
C LYS A 379 -3.81 14.20 -3.72
N GLU A 380 -3.93 13.64 -2.52
CA GLU A 380 -4.17 14.38 -1.26
C GLU A 380 -3.03 15.35 -0.94
N ILE A 381 -1.78 14.95 -1.22
CA ILE A 381 -0.61 15.80 -1.02
C ILE A 381 -0.58 16.93 -2.04
N LYS A 382 -0.88 16.65 -3.32
CA LYS A 382 -1.00 17.69 -4.35
C LYS A 382 -2.13 18.67 -4.04
N ASP A 383 -3.25 18.19 -3.51
CA ASP A 383 -4.37 19.06 -3.12
C ASP A 383 -3.95 20.00 -1.97
N LEU A 384 -3.28 19.46 -0.94
CA LEU A 384 -2.74 20.28 0.17
C LEU A 384 -1.70 21.30 -0.33
N LEU A 385 -0.75 20.88 -1.17
CA LEU A 385 0.25 21.77 -1.75
C LEU A 385 -0.38 22.89 -2.57
N CYS A 386 -1.46 22.62 -3.32
CA CYS A 386 -2.16 23.64 -4.06
C CYS A 386 -2.85 24.67 -3.17
N TYR A 387 -3.38 24.28 -2.00
CA TYR A 387 -3.85 25.23 -1.00
C TYR A 387 -2.71 26.12 -0.49
N LEU A 388 -1.59 25.52 -0.10
CA LEU A 388 -0.42 26.27 0.37
C LEU A 388 0.14 27.21 -0.71
N ARG A 389 0.20 26.76 -1.97
CA ARG A 389 0.61 27.59 -3.12
C ARG A 389 -0.34 28.77 -3.32
N LEU A 390 -1.65 28.55 -3.22
CA LEU A 390 -2.65 29.59 -3.41
C LEU A 390 -2.61 30.63 -2.27
N ILE A 391 -2.33 30.21 -1.04
CA ILE A 391 -2.08 31.14 0.10
C ILE A 391 -0.81 31.96 -0.16
N ASN A 392 0.23 31.37 -0.75
CA ASN A 392 1.49 32.04 -1.06
C ASN A 392 1.38 32.96 -2.29
N ASN A 393 0.57 32.59 -3.27
CA ASN A 393 0.40 33.32 -4.53
C ASN A 393 -1.01 33.16 -5.09
N HIS A 394 -1.80 34.22 -5.02
CA HIS A 394 -3.17 34.26 -5.51
C HIS A 394 -3.30 34.15 -7.04
N ASP A 395 -2.22 34.46 -7.76
CA ASP A 395 -2.22 34.40 -9.23
C ASP A 395 -1.96 32.98 -9.77
N ASP A 396 -1.81 31.97 -8.89
CA ASP A 396 -1.69 30.59 -9.30
C ASP A 396 -3.04 29.97 -9.68
N ASP A 397 -3.48 30.26 -10.91
CA ASP A 397 -4.72 29.75 -11.48
C ASP A 397 -4.78 28.22 -11.53
N VAL A 398 -3.62 27.56 -11.68
CA VAL A 398 -3.54 26.09 -11.73
C VAL A 398 -3.91 25.48 -10.36
N SER A 399 -3.31 26.01 -9.31
CA SER A 399 -3.65 25.61 -7.95
C SER A 399 -5.10 25.96 -7.59
N LEU A 400 -5.59 27.15 -7.99
CA LEU A 400 -6.98 27.54 -7.78
C LEU A 400 -7.95 26.56 -8.42
N LEU A 401 -7.79 26.26 -9.70
CA LEU A 401 -8.67 25.34 -10.43
C LEU A 401 -8.70 23.95 -9.81
N ARG A 402 -7.59 23.51 -9.22
CA ARG A 402 -7.51 22.21 -8.55
C ARG A 402 -8.30 22.18 -7.25
N VAL A 403 -8.25 23.24 -6.42
CA VAL A 403 -8.78 23.19 -5.05
C VAL A 403 -10.09 23.94 -4.85
N ILE A 404 -10.55 24.76 -5.79
CA ILE A 404 -11.76 25.56 -5.64
C ILE A 404 -13.00 24.72 -5.30
N ASN A 405 -13.06 23.49 -5.79
CA ASN A 405 -14.14 22.53 -5.50
C ASN A 405 -13.65 21.24 -4.83
N THR A 406 -12.51 21.29 -4.14
CA THR A 406 -11.91 20.17 -3.36
C THR A 406 -11.62 20.67 -1.93
N PRO A 407 -12.37 20.24 -0.91
CA PRO A 407 -13.63 19.46 -0.91
C PRO A 407 -14.76 20.06 -1.72
N LYS A 408 -15.80 19.27 -2.00
CA LYS A 408 -16.93 19.73 -2.83
C LYS A 408 -17.66 20.92 -2.23
N ARG A 409 -17.69 22.06 -2.96
CA ARG A 409 -18.36 23.31 -2.59
C ARG A 409 -19.53 23.66 -3.49
N GLY A 410 -19.84 22.78 -4.46
CA GLY A 410 -20.89 23.02 -5.45
C GLY A 410 -20.51 24.08 -6.49
N ILE A 411 -19.20 24.25 -6.73
CA ILE A 411 -18.63 25.06 -7.80
C ILE A 411 -18.34 24.11 -8.96
N GLY A 412 -19.19 24.13 -9.97
CA GLY A 412 -19.10 23.23 -11.13
C GLY A 412 -18.46 23.88 -12.34
N ASP A 413 -18.27 23.07 -13.40
CA ASP A 413 -17.59 23.47 -14.64
C ASP A 413 -18.15 24.75 -15.27
N LYS A 414 -19.48 24.93 -15.25
CA LYS A 414 -20.13 26.17 -15.77
C LYS A 414 -19.71 27.42 -15.03
N THR A 415 -19.57 27.34 -13.71
CA THR A 415 -19.09 28.45 -12.88
C THR A 415 -17.64 28.77 -13.18
N ILE A 416 -16.81 27.72 -13.29
CA ILE A 416 -15.39 27.84 -13.64
C ILE A 416 -15.22 28.45 -15.03
N GLU A 417 -16.02 28.04 -16.02
CA GLU A 417 -15.99 28.59 -17.37
C GLU A 417 -16.40 30.09 -17.38
N ALA A 418 -17.46 30.44 -16.67
CA ALA A 418 -17.87 31.83 -16.54
C ALA A 418 -16.77 32.68 -15.87
N LEU A 419 -16.17 32.19 -14.81
CA LEU A 419 -15.04 32.84 -14.12
C LEU A 419 -13.83 33.01 -15.04
N THR A 420 -13.48 31.99 -15.81
CA THR A 420 -12.38 32.03 -16.77
C THR A 420 -12.61 33.06 -17.85
N ASN A 421 -13.82 33.12 -18.40
CA ASN A 421 -14.18 34.11 -19.41
C ASN A 421 -14.10 35.56 -18.83
N LYS A 422 -14.52 35.74 -17.59
CA LYS A 422 -14.45 37.05 -16.90
C LYS A 422 -12.99 37.46 -16.65
N ALA A 423 -12.14 36.54 -16.16
CA ALA A 423 -10.74 36.81 -15.92
C ALA A 423 -10.01 37.18 -17.23
N ASN A 424 -10.29 36.47 -18.33
CA ASN A 424 -9.72 36.74 -19.64
C ASN A 424 -10.14 38.13 -20.18
N LEU A 425 -11.39 38.51 -20.01
CA LEU A 425 -11.90 39.85 -20.41
C LEU A 425 -11.21 40.98 -19.64
N ASN A 426 -11.03 40.79 -18.33
CA ASN A 426 -10.42 41.79 -17.46
C ASN A 426 -8.88 41.74 -17.46
N LYS A 427 -8.26 40.70 -18.06
CA LYS A 427 -6.81 40.42 -18.01
C LYS A 427 -6.28 40.32 -16.58
N THR A 428 -7.02 39.64 -15.73
CA THR A 428 -6.69 39.38 -14.32
C THR A 428 -6.56 37.90 -14.05
N SER A 429 -6.04 37.50 -12.86
CA SER A 429 -6.10 36.14 -12.41
C SER A 429 -7.52 35.67 -12.12
N LEU A 430 -7.74 34.34 -12.08
CA LEU A 430 -9.05 33.80 -11.70
C LEU A 430 -9.46 34.24 -10.29
N PHE A 431 -8.52 34.27 -9.36
CA PHE A 431 -8.75 34.67 -7.97
C PHE A 431 -9.22 36.13 -7.88
N GLU A 432 -8.60 37.01 -8.63
CA GLU A 432 -8.97 38.42 -8.67
C GLU A 432 -10.36 38.62 -9.31
N ALA A 433 -10.69 37.86 -10.34
CA ALA A 433 -11.95 37.89 -11.04
C ALA A 433 -13.16 37.43 -10.19
N ILE A 434 -12.94 36.76 -9.04
CA ILE A 434 -14.00 36.35 -8.12
C ILE A 434 -14.57 37.57 -7.39
N ASP A 435 -15.87 37.87 -7.60
CA ASP A 435 -16.60 38.96 -6.94
C ASP A 435 -17.98 38.58 -6.39
N GLY A 436 -18.42 37.35 -6.55
CA GLY A 436 -19.73 36.87 -6.09
C GLY A 436 -19.88 35.37 -6.09
N GLY A 437 -21.07 34.89 -5.77
CA GLY A 437 -21.41 33.47 -5.81
C GLY A 437 -20.76 32.60 -4.71
N LYS A 438 -20.74 31.32 -4.94
CA LYS A 438 -20.09 30.35 -4.02
C LYS A 438 -18.57 30.48 -4.05
N GLU A 439 -18.02 30.91 -5.15
CA GLU A 439 -16.59 31.17 -5.35
C GLU A 439 -16.08 32.30 -4.46
N LEU A 440 -16.93 33.28 -4.11
CA LEU A 440 -16.56 34.32 -3.16
C LEU A 440 -16.36 33.77 -1.74
N ALA A 441 -17.14 32.79 -1.33
CA ALA A 441 -16.92 32.11 -0.05
C ALA A 441 -15.58 31.37 -0.04
N PHE A 442 -15.20 30.77 -1.17
CA PHE A 442 -13.87 30.13 -1.31
C PHE A 442 -12.74 31.18 -1.28
N LYS A 443 -12.88 32.30 -1.99
CA LYS A 443 -11.92 33.40 -1.95
C LYS A 443 -11.72 33.91 -0.53
N ASN A 444 -12.81 34.17 0.20
CA ASN A 444 -12.75 34.60 1.60
C ASN A 444 -12.10 33.56 2.52
N LEU A 445 -12.27 32.27 2.25
CA LEU A 445 -11.61 31.20 2.98
C LEU A 445 -10.08 31.26 2.79
N ILE A 446 -9.60 31.45 1.56
CA ILE A 446 -8.17 31.59 1.27
C ILE A 446 -7.58 32.82 1.98
N LEU A 447 -8.24 33.97 1.85
CA LEU A 447 -7.81 35.23 2.51
C LEU A 447 -7.80 35.12 4.04
N LYS A 448 -8.78 34.41 4.62
CA LYS A 448 -8.79 34.09 6.06
C LYS A 448 -7.59 33.24 6.45
N MET A 449 -7.34 32.16 5.73
CA MET A 449 -6.21 31.28 6.02
C MET A 449 -4.88 32.02 5.86
N GLU A 450 -4.71 32.84 4.83
CA GLU A 450 -3.53 33.68 4.64
C GLU A 450 -3.27 34.56 5.87
N GLN A 451 -4.27 35.28 6.33
CA GLN A 451 -4.20 36.18 7.51
C GLN A 451 -3.83 35.38 8.78
N GLU A 452 -4.44 34.21 8.99
CA GLU A 452 -4.17 33.35 10.14
C GLU A 452 -2.78 32.69 10.05
N CYS A 453 -2.22 32.50 8.84
CA CYS A 453 -0.89 31.95 8.60
C CYS A 453 0.26 32.94 8.84
N GLU A 454 0.02 34.24 8.99
CA GLU A 454 1.09 35.25 9.07
C GLU A 454 2.09 35.04 10.22
N ASN A 455 1.63 34.49 11.35
CA ASN A 455 2.41 34.44 12.60
C ASN A 455 2.52 33.03 13.22
N ILE A 456 2.40 31.98 12.41
CA ILE A 456 2.46 30.59 12.87
C ILE A 456 3.59 29.82 12.15
N THR A 457 3.93 28.65 12.67
CA THR A 457 4.95 27.78 12.08
C THR A 457 4.44 27.13 10.80
N LEU A 458 5.32 26.58 9.96
CA LEU A 458 4.91 25.82 8.76
C LEU A 458 4.04 24.63 9.12
N THR A 459 4.38 23.93 10.21
CA THR A 459 3.60 22.79 10.70
C THR A 459 2.20 23.22 11.13
N ASP A 460 2.09 24.34 11.82
CA ASP A 460 0.79 24.93 12.21
C ASP A 460 0.01 25.43 11.01
N MET A 461 0.68 25.97 9.97
CA MET A 461 0.03 26.34 8.70
C MET A 461 -0.61 25.13 8.02
N VAL A 462 0.10 24.00 7.95
CA VAL A 462 -0.45 22.76 7.40
C VAL A 462 -1.66 22.31 8.21
N GLU A 463 -1.57 22.32 9.54
CA GLU A 463 -2.69 21.95 10.42
C GLU A 463 -3.90 22.86 10.21
N LEU A 464 -3.67 24.18 10.12
CA LEU A 464 -4.71 25.18 9.84
C LEU A 464 -5.38 24.91 8.48
N VAL A 465 -4.58 24.69 7.43
CA VAL A 465 -5.09 24.44 6.08
C VAL A 465 -5.88 23.14 6.04
N LEU A 466 -5.41 22.06 6.65
CA LEU A 466 -6.14 20.79 6.70
C LEU A 466 -7.50 20.91 7.40
N LYS A 467 -7.57 21.73 8.44
CA LYS A 467 -8.80 21.99 9.21
C LYS A 467 -9.75 22.92 8.46
N GLU A 468 -9.29 24.13 8.12
CA GLU A 468 -10.16 25.18 7.56
C GLU A 468 -10.61 24.86 6.12
N SER A 469 -9.79 24.21 5.30
CA SER A 469 -10.18 23.75 3.97
C SER A 469 -11.25 22.67 3.98
N GLY A 470 -11.34 21.89 5.06
CA GLY A 470 -12.20 20.72 5.18
C GLY A 470 -11.61 19.44 4.55
N LEU A 471 -10.34 19.43 4.09
CA LEU A 471 -9.71 18.26 3.51
C LEU A 471 -9.66 17.09 4.49
N ARG A 472 -9.27 17.36 5.74
CA ARG A 472 -9.27 16.33 6.80
C ARG A 472 -10.67 15.81 7.09
N GLU A 473 -11.64 16.71 7.23
CA GLU A 473 -13.02 16.33 7.55
C GLU A 473 -13.65 15.49 6.45
N GLU A 474 -13.39 15.79 5.18
CA GLU A 474 -13.85 14.97 4.05
C GLU A 474 -13.33 13.54 4.17
N LEU A 475 -12.04 13.33 4.44
CA LEU A 475 -11.44 12.01 4.57
C LEU A 475 -11.90 11.25 5.82
N VAL A 476 -12.02 11.93 6.97
CA VAL A 476 -12.56 11.33 8.20
C VAL A 476 -14.00 10.84 8.00
N ASN A 477 -14.80 11.63 7.26
CA ASN A 477 -16.19 11.27 6.97
C ASN A 477 -16.33 10.19 5.92
N GLU A 478 -15.28 9.92 5.14
CA GLU A 478 -15.28 8.91 4.09
C GLU A 478 -15.25 7.47 4.63
N LYS A 479 -14.64 7.24 5.81
CA LYS A 479 -14.55 5.97 6.55
C LYS A 479 -14.16 4.75 5.68
N SER A 480 -13.28 4.95 4.71
CA SER A 480 -12.73 3.88 3.88
C SER A 480 -11.26 3.65 4.24
N LEU A 481 -10.75 2.43 4.05
CA LEU A 481 -9.34 2.14 4.23
C LEU A 481 -8.46 3.06 3.37
N GLU A 482 -8.92 3.40 2.17
CA GLU A 482 -8.22 4.32 1.27
C GLU A 482 -8.18 5.75 1.85
N ALA A 483 -9.27 6.21 2.48
CA ALA A 483 -9.30 7.51 3.15
C ALA A 483 -8.41 7.54 4.39
N GLU A 484 -8.32 6.44 5.15
CA GLU A 484 -7.38 6.31 6.27
C GLU A 484 -5.94 6.45 5.78
N ILE A 485 -5.55 5.75 4.71
CA ILE A 485 -4.21 5.87 4.11
C ILE A 485 -3.94 7.30 3.64
N ARG A 486 -4.91 7.96 3.01
CA ARG A 486 -4.77 9.35 2.57
C ARG A 486 -4.65 10.31 3.76
N LEU A 487 -5.40 10.05 4.82
CA LEU A 487 -5.31 10.83 6.05
C LEU A 487 -3.92 10.67 6.70
N GLU A 488 -3.39 9.44 6.78
CA GLU A 488 -2.01 9.19 7.25
C GLU A 488 -0.99 9.95 6.40
N ASN A 489 -1.15 10.00 5.08
CA ASN A 489 -0.26 10.76 4.21
C ASN A 489 -0.31 12.27 4.49
N LEU A 490 -1.50 12.84 4.70
CA LEU A 490 -1.65 14.25 5.07
C LEU A 490 -1.05 14.56 6.44
N GLU A 491 -1.24 13.68 7.41
CA GLU A 491 -0.64 13.81 8.73
C GLU A 491 0.89 13.67 8.66
N GLU A 492 1.41 12.76 7.81
CA GLU A 492 2.86 12.60 7.59
C GLU A 492 3.46 13.86 6.95
N PHE A 493 2.70 14.62 6.14
CA PHE A 493 3.19 15.88 5.60
C PHE A 493 3.60 16.89 6.70
N LYS A 494 3.00 16.82 7.89
CA LYS A 494 3.43 17.63 9.06
C LYS A 494 4.82 17.24 9.56
N SER A 495 5.24 15.99 9.37
CA SER A 495 6.62 15.59 9.70
C SER A 495 7.63 16.25 8.77
N ILE A 496 7.26 16.54 7.52
CA ILE A 496 8.12 17.26 6.58
C ILE A 496 8.33 18.69 7.04
N THR A 497 7.23 19.41 7.31
CA THR A 497 7.31 20.81 7.73
C THR A 497 8.06 20.95 9.04
N LYS A 498 7.84 20.05 10.00
CA LYS A 498 8.54 20.04 11.27
C LYS A 498 10.04 19.73 11.11
N GLY A 499 10.38 18.74 10.26
CA GLY A 499 11.77 18.45 9.93
C GLY A 499 12.47 19.63 9.29
N TYR A 500 11.79 20.35 8.38
CA TYR A 500 12.29 21.56 7.76
C TYR A 500 12.56 22.67 8.77
N GLU A 501 11.61 22.92 9.69
CA GLU A 501 11.75 23.87 10.80
C GLU A 501 12.92 23.52 11.72
N GLU A 502 13.11 22.25 12.03
CA GLU A 502 14.20 21.78 12.88
C GLU A 502 15.58 21.90 12.19
N GLU A 503 15.63 21.72 10.88
CA GLU A 503 16.90 21.76 10.12
C GLU A 503 17.33 23.18 9.79
N TYR A 504 16.42 24.02 9.29
CA TYR A 504 16.77 25.35 8.78
C TYR A 504 16.39 26.50 9.71
N GLY A 505 15.46 26.30 10.62
CA GLY A 505 14.95 27.35 11.52
C GLY A 505 14.21 28.48 10.80
N VAL A 506 14.10 28.47 9.50
CA VAL A 506 13.46 29.49 8.65
C VAL A 506 12.03 29.09 8.37
N ILE A 507 11.10 30.03 8.55
CA ILE A 507 9.66 29.81 8.36
C ILE A 507 9.19 30.56 7.11
N SER A 508 9.80 30.28 5.98
CA SER A 508 9.37 30.82 4.69
C SER A 508 8.56 29.77 3.93
N LEU A 509 7.25 30.03 3.78
CA LEU A 509 6.39 29.18 2.97
C LEU A 509 6.89 29.10 1.52
N THR A 510 7.35 30.22 0.97
CA THR A 510 7.89 30.30 -0.39
C THR A 510 9.12 29.41 -0.56
N ASP A 511 10.09 29.49 0.39
CA ASP A 511 11.33 28.67 0.33
C ASP A 511 10.99 27.19 0.47
N PHE A 512 10.10 26.83 1.39
CA PHE A 512 9.62 25.47 1.56
C PHE A 512 8.94 24.90 0.29
N LEU A 513 8.02 25.66 -0.33
CA LEU A 513 7.34 25.24 -1.55
C LEU A 513 8.30 25.09 -2.73
N ASN A 514 9.33 25.92 -2.81
CA ASN A 514 10.38 25.80 -3.83
C ASN A 514 11.19 24.51 -3.65
N GLU A 515 11.57 24.18 -2.42
CA GLU A 515 12.31 22.95 -2.10
C GLU A 515 11.48 21.70 -2.44
N VAL A 516 10.22 21.67 -2.01
CA VAL A 516 9.28 20.58 -2.35
C VAL A 516 9.14 20.43 -3.86
N SER A 517 9.10 21.54 -4.61
CA SER A 517 9.00 21.51 -6.07
C SER A 517 10.24 20.91 -6.72
N LEU A 518 11.44 21.24 -6.22
CA LEU A 518 12.70 20.67 -6.71
C LEU A 518 12.78 19.16 -6.46
N VAL A 519 12.35 18.71 -5.29
CA VAL A 519 12.31 17.28 -4.95
C VAL A 519 11.32 16.53 -5.85
N SER A 520 10.16 17.10 -6.15
CA SER A 520 9.14 16.46 -7.00
C SER A 520 9.59 16.32 -8.46
N ASP A 521 10.29 17.30 -9.02
CA ASP A 521 10.75 17.30 -10.41
C ASP A 521 11.87 16.26 -10.66
N ILE A 522 12.79 16.07 -9.71
CA ILE A 522 13.89 15.12 -9.85
C ILE A 522 13.35 13.67 -9.93
N SER A 523 12.24 13.37 -9.29
CA SER A 523 11.65 12.02 -9.27
C SER A 523 11.05 11.60 -10.62
N GLU A 524 10.72 12.52 -11.52
CA GLU A 524 10.07 12.22 -12.81
C GLU A 524 11.07 11.86 -13.94
N HIS A 525 12.36 12.19 -13.81
CA HIS A 525 13.32 12.12 -14.93
C HIS A 525 14.24 10.89 -14.96
N GLN A 526 13.95 9.81 -14.22
CA GLN A 526 14.83 8.63 -14.18
C GLN A 526 14.30 7.46 -15.03
N ASP A 527 14.77 7.37 -16.28
CA ASP A 527 14.37 6.36 -17.28
C ASP A 527 15.18 5.04 -17.26
N SER A 528 16.06 4.79 -16.30
CA SER A 528 16.87 3.56 -16.26
C SER A 528 16.11 2.40 -15.59
N ASN A 529 16.31 1.17 -16.10
CA ASN A 529 15.76 -0.05 -15.50
C ASN A 529 16.47 -0.44 -14.18
N ASN A 530 17.71 0.04 -13.98
CA ASN A 530 18.52 -0.24 -12.79
C ASN A 530 18.18 0.71 -11.64
N LYS A 531 17.18 0.35 -10.83
CA LYS A 531 16.62 1.17 -9.73
C LYS A 531 16.36 0.35 -8.50
N VAL A 532 16.64 0.90 -7.31
CA VAL A 532 16.24 0.31 -6.03
C VAL A 532 14.70 0.27 -5.95
N SER A 533 14.16 -0.85 -5.53
CA SER A 533 12.70 -1.01 -5.40
C SER A 533 12.23 -0.65 -3.99
N LEU A 534 11.38 0.37 -3.86
CA LEU A 534 10.74 0.80 -2.63
C LEU A 534 9.29 0.31 -2.64
N MET A 535 8.84 -0.41 -1.59
CA MET A 535 7.47 -0.93 -1.56
C MET A 535 7.02 -1.34 -0.16
N THR A 536 5.70 -1.39 0.01
CA THR A 536 5.15 -2.01 1.21
C THR A 536 5.39 -3.52 1.22
N ILE A 537 5.43 -4.11 2.41
CA ILE A 537 5.59 -5.56 2.58
C ILE A 537 4.45 -6.35 1.91
N HIS A 538 3.24 -5.77 1.79
CA HIS A 538 2.15 -6.40 1.04
C HIS A 538 2.41 -6.44 -0.47
N ALA A 539 3.01 -5.38 -1.01
CA ALA A 539 3.30 -5.29 -2.44
C ALA A 539 4.47 -6.19 -2.89
N VAL A 540 5.34 -6.61 -1.96
CA VAL A 540 6.50 -7.45 -2.28
C VAL A 540 6.13 -8.93 -2.48
N LYS A 541 4.90 -9.34 -2.16
CA LYS A 541 4.46 -10.73 -2.36
C LYS A 541 4.57 -11.11 -3.85
N GLY A 542 5.25 -12.23 -4.11
CA GLY A 542 5.57 -12.69 -5.48
C GLY A 542 6.90 -12.18 -6.04
N LEU A 543 7.53 -11.16 -5.43
CA LEU A 543 8.84 -10.64 -5.82
C LEU A 543 9.97 -11.24 -4.95
N GLU A 544 11.23 -11.03 -5.39
CA GLU A 544 12.41 -11.50 -4.68
C GLU A 544 13.64 -10.68 -5.08
N PHE A 545 14.53 -10.41 -4.14
CA PHE A 545 15.71 -9.56 -4.32
C PHE A 545 16.93 -10.17 -3.64
N ASP A 546 18.11 -9.90 -4.18
CA ASP A 546 19.35 -10.39 -3.57
C ASP A 546 19.62 -9.74 -2.21
N ASN A 547 19.28 -8.45 -2.09
CA ASN A 547 19.52 -7.64 -0.91
C ASN A 547 18.24 -6.92 -0.48
N VAL A 548 17.79 -7.18 0.75
CA VAL A 548 16.52 -6.64 1.27
C VAL A 548 16.77 -5.88 2.56
N PHE A 549 16.20 -4.69 2.64
CA PHE A 549 16.16 -3.85 3.83
C PHE A 549 14.71 -3.78 4.33
N ILE A 550 14.46 -4.20 5.58
CA ILE A 550 13.16 -4.05 6.23
C ILE A 550 13.31 -2.95 7.27
N VAL A 551 12.64 -1.82 7.08
CA VAL A 551 12.73 -0.64 7.95
C VAL A 551 11.50 -0.51 8.84
N GLY A 552 11.67 0.18 9.98
CA GLY A 552 10.57 0.40 10.91
C GLY A 552 10.16 -0.85 11.70
N MET A 553 11.11 -1.70 12.08
CA MET A 553 10.87 -2.86 12.94
C MET A 553 10.59 -2.43 14.39
N GLU A 554 9.40 -1.84 14.61
CA GLU A 554 9.01 -1.18 15.85
C GLU A 554 7.57 -1.52 16.23
N GLU A 555 7.31 -1.68 17.53
CA GLU A 555 5.94 -1.81 18.06
C GLU A 555 5.10 -0.59 17.68
N GLY A 556 3.89 -0.82 17.16
CA GLY A 556 2.99 0.21 16.65
C GLY A 556 3.17 0.53 15.16
N ILE A 557 4.31 0.14 14.56
CA ILE A 557 4.56 0.25 13.12
C ILE A 557 4.53 -1.13 12.48
N PHE A 558 5.37 -2.03 12.95
CA PHE A 558 5.41 -3.42 12.52
C PHE A 558 5.72 -4.35 13.71
N PRO A 559 4.69 -4.93 14.34
CA PRO A 559 3.27 -4.97 13.97
C PRO A 559 2.58 -3.61 14.04
N HIS A 560 1.59 -3.42 13.16
CA HIS A 560 0.85 -2.15 13.08
C HIS A 560 -0.05 -1.93 14.31
N TYR A 561 -0.21 -0.66 14.75
CA TYR A 561 -0.95 -0.33 15.96
C TYR A 561 -2.42 -0.78 15.90
N ASN A 562 -3.07 -0.77 14.72
CA ASN A 562 -4.43 -1.26 14.56
C ASN A 562 -4.54 -2.74 14.94
N SER A 563 -3.59 -3.57 14.48
CA SER A 563 -3.55 -5.01 14.80
C SER A 563 -3.27 -5.27 16.28
N ILE A 564 -2.49 -4.39 16.93
CA ILE A 564 -2.23 -4.45 18.37
C ILE A 564 -3.50 -4.08 19.15
N ASN A 565 -4.18 -3.00 18.74
CA ASN A 565 -5.39 -2.48 19.40
C ASN A 565 -6.61 -3.41 19.22
N GLU A 566 -6.71 -4.11 18.09
CA GLU A 566 -7.73 -5.14 17.88
C GLU A 566 -7.65 -6.23 18.96
N GLY A 567 -6.45 -6.49 19.49
CA GLY A 567 -6.21 -7.39 20.63
C GLY A 567 -6.49 -8.87 20.33
N THR A 568 -6.78 -9.24 19.08
CA THR A 568 -7.01 -10.63 18.68
C THR A 568 -5.70 -11.34 18.35
N LEU A 569 -5.64 -12.64 18.69
CA LEU A 569 -4.50 -13.47 18.32
C LEU A 569 -4.34 -13.51 16.79
N ALA A 570 -5.45 -13.53 16.05
CA ALA A 570 -5.46 -13.61 14.59
C ALA A 570 -4.79 -12.39 13.94
N ALA A 571 -5.02 -11.18 14.46
CA ALA A 571 -4.43 -9.95 13.93
C ALA A 571 -2.89 -9.93 14.08
N ILE A 572 -2.39 -10.35 15.24
CA ILE A 572 -0.93 -10.45 15.46
C ILE A 572 -0.32 -11.60 14.64
N GLU A 573 -1.02 -12.71 14.49
CA GLU A 573 -0.55 -13.81 13.64
C GLU A 573 -0.50 -13.40 12.16
N GLU A 574 -1.39 -12.51 11.68
CA GLU A 574 -1.33 -11.97 10.32
C GLU A 574 -0.11 -11.05 10.14
N GLU A 575 0.15 -10.14 11.08
CA GLU A 575 1.37 -9.32 11.06
C GLU A 575 2.65 -10.17 11.11
N ARG A 576 2.63 -11.28 11.83
CA ARG A 576 3.76 -12.23 11.86
C ARG A 576 3.93 -12.96 10.53
N ARG A 577 2.85 -13.34 9.85
CA ARG A 577 2.91 -13.86 8.47
C ARG A 577 3.47 -12.81 7.52
N LEU A 578 3.11 -11.55 7.71
CA LEU A 578 3.65 -10.45 6.92
C LEU A 578 5.18 -10.32 7.15
N CYS A 579 5.65 -10.44 8.39
CA CYS A 579 7.08 -10.45 8.71
C CYS A 579 7.79 -11.65 8.04
N TYR A 580 7.21 -12.84 8.12
CA TYR A 580 7.72 -14.02 7.44
C TYR A 580 7.80 -13.81 5.91
N VAL A 581 6.78 -13.19 5.31
CA VAL A 581 6.81 -12.85 3.88
C VAL A 581 7.96 -11.89 3.58
N ALA A 582 8.16 -10.84 4.38
CA ALA A 582 9.23 -9.87 4.18
C ALA A 582 10.62 -10.51 4.24
N ILE A 583 10.89 -11.33 5.27
CA ILE A 583 12.16 -12.06 5.45
C ILE A 583 12.43 -12.96 4.25
N THR A 584 11.43 -13.73 3.82
CA THR A 584 11.57 -14.70 2.71
C THR A 584 11.66 -14.07 1.31
N ARG A 585 11.69 -12.72 1.21
CA ARG A 585 11.97 -12.05 -0.07
C ARG A 585 13.46 -11.94 -0.36
N ALA A 586 14.30 -12.01 0.68
CA ALA A 586 15.75 -11.92 0.54
C ALA A 586 16.33 -13.23 0.02
N LYS A 587 17.24 -13.12 -0.97
CA LYS A 587 18.01 -14.26 -1.47
C LYS A 587 19.32 -14.42 -0.71
N LYS A 588 20.12 -13.36 -0.61
CA LYS A 588 21.50 -13.40 -0.09
C LYS A 588 21.67 -12.65 1.24
N ASN A 589 21.17 -11.42 1.30
CA ASN A 589 21.39 -10.56 2.46
C ASN A 589 20.09 -9.91 2.94
N LEU A 590 19.94 -9.84 4.25
CA LEU A 590 18.78 -9.23 4.91
C LEU A 590 19.25 -8.30 6.02
N TRP A 591 18.79 -7.04 5.97
CA TRP A 591 18.90 -6.05 7.02
C TRP A 591 17.53 -5.77 7.62
N MET A 592 17.43 -5.77 8.93
CA MET A 592 16.23 -5.38 9.68
C MET A 592 16.61 -4.21 10.58
N LEU A 593 15.86 -3.11 10.45
CA LEU A 593 16.22 -1.86 11.09
C LEU A 593 15.09 -1.34 11.97
N ASN A 594 15.44 -0.74 13.11
CA ASN A 594 14.50 0.05 13.90
C ASN A 594 15.12 1.36 14.36
N ALA A 595 14.32 2.40 14.47
CA ALA A 595 14.66 3.68 15.06
C ALA A 595 14.06 3.80 16.47
N ARG A 596 14.85 4.27 17.44
CA ARG A 596 14.37 4.52 18.81
C ARG A 596 13.38 5.68 18.86
N LYS A 597 13.62 6.71 18.03
CA LYS A 597 12.78 7.88 17.86
C LYS A 597 12.32 7.94 16.42
N ARG A 598 11.03 8.07 16.20
CA ARG A 598 10.47 8.26 14.88
C ARG A 598 9.48 9.41 14.89
N MET A 599 9.58 10.26 13.88
CA MET A 599 8.59 11.30 13.66
C MET A 599 7.46 10.74 12.82
N LEU A 600 6.27 10.62 13.42
CA LEU A 600 5.06 10.21 12.75
C LEU A 600 3.96 11.23 13.03
N PHE A 601 3.24 11.66 11.98
CA PHE A 601 2.10 12.58 12.08
C PHE A 601 2.43 13.88 12.84
N GLY A 602 3.63 14.40 12.61
CA GLY A 602 4.12 15.62 13.28
C GLY A 602 4.55 15.44 14.74
N ASN A 603 4.47 14.24 15.29
CA ASN A 603 4.85 13.94 16.67
C ASN A 603 6.04 12.99 16.73
N THR A 604 7.04 13.33 17.55
CA THR A 604 8.15 12.42 17.82
C THR A 604 7.70 11.37 18.84
N GLN A 605 7.74 10.11 18.43
CA GLN A 605 7.41 8.96 19.28
C GLN A 605 8.67 8.19 19.64
N LEU A 606 8.68 7.63 20.83
CA LEU A 606 9.69 6.68 21.29
C LEU A 606 9.13 5.28 21.12
N ASN A 607 9.67 4.52 20.18
CA ASN A 607 9.18 3.19 19.88
C ASN A 607 10.08 2.11 20.47
N MET A 608 9.46 1.07 20.99
CA MET A 608 10.14 -0.17 21.36
C MET A 608 10.46 -0.97 20.08
N PRO A 609 11.57 -1.73 20.07
CA PRO A 609 11.79 -2.69 18.99
C PRO A 609 10.59 -3.61 18.78
N SER A 610 10.36 -4.00 17.53
CA SER A 610 9.32 -4.96 17.19
C SER A 610 9.50 -6.28 17.95
N ARG A 611 8.40 -6.83 18.48
CA ARG A 611 8.38 -8.18 19.09
C ARG A 611 8.92 -9.25 18.16
N PHE A 612 8.82 -9.06 16.84
CA PHE A 612 9.32 -10.01 15.85
C PHE A 612 10.84 -10.14 15.89
N MET A 613 11.56 -9.10 16.36
CA MET A 613 13.01 -9.18 16.56
C MET A 613 13.39 -10.14 17.69
N ASP A 614 12.59 -10.18 18.76
CA ASP A 614 12.79 -11.08 19.90
C ASP A 614 12.36 -12.52 19.56
N GLU A 615 11.53 -12.71 18.53
CA GLU A 615 11.08 -14.02 18.06
C GLU A 615 12.10 -14.73 17.14
N ILE A 616 13.12 -14.02 16.66
CA ILE A 616 14.21 -14.61 15.88
C ILE A 616 15.27 -15.11 16.85
N ASP A 617 15.67 -16.38 16.72
CA ASP A 617 16.74 -16.96 17.54
C ASP A 617 18.05 -16.18 17.36
N SER A 618 18.68 -15.77 18.44
CA SER A 618 19.87 -14.89 18.47
C SER A 618 21.06 -15.41 17.66
N LYS A 619 21.15 -16.74 17.46
CA LYS A 619 22.19 -17.38 16.65
C LYS A 619 22.12 -16.99 15.16
N TYR A 620 20.96 -16.56 14.66
CA TYR A 620 20.74 -16.18 13.25
C TYR A 620 20.80 -14.66 13.04
N ILE A 621 20.90 -13.88 14.12
CA ILE A 621 21.00 -12.42 14.06
C ILE A 621 22.44 -12.00 14.39
N GLU A 622 22.90 -10.97 13.69
CA GLU A 622 24.11 -10.22 13.99
C GLU A 622 23.71 -8.76 14.26
N CYS A 623 23.90 -8.31 15.50
CA CYS A 623 23.69 -6.89 15.85
C CYS A 623 24.90 -6.10 15.38
N GLU A 624 24.75 -5.27 14.36
CA GLU A 624 25.76 -4.29 13.99
C GLU A 624 25.59 -3.04 14.89
N ASN A 625 26.54 -2.83 15.79
CA ASN A 625 26.65 -1.55 16.47
C ASN A 625 27.09 -0.51 15.44
N ASN A 626 26.27 0.49 15.21
CA ASN A 626 26.52 1.54 14.23
C ASN A 626 27.80 2.33 14.63
N LYS A 627 28.98 1.88 14.18
CA LYS A 627 30.25 2.57 14.39
C LYS A 627 30.31 3.93 13.70
N LEU A 628 29.40 4.21 12.76
CA LEU A 628 29.22 5.52 12.15
C LEU A 628 28.86 6.61 13.19
N SER A 629 28.22 6.22 14.30
CA SER A 629 27.95 7.17 15.40
C SER A 629 29.21 7.65 16.12
N ILE A 630 30.36 7.00 16.01
CA ILE A 630 31.59 7.39 16.72
C ILE A 630 32.44 8.33 15.86
N ILE A 631 32.47 8.16 14.55
CA ILE A 631 33.23 9.06 13.65
C ILE A 631 32.44 10.34 13.40
N ASN A 632 31.12 10.26 13.26
CA ASN A 632 30.24 11.42 13.17
C ASN A 632 29.95 12.07 14.53
N LYS A 633 30.14 11.40 15.68
CA LYS A 633 30.10 12.06 17.00
C LYS A 633 31.21 13.08 17.18
N ALA A 634 32.34 12.93 16.52
CA ALA A 634 33.37 13.96 16.52
C ALA A 634 33.02 15.17 15.65
N SER A 635 32.22 15.00 14.56
CA SER A 635 31.68 16.10 13.77
C SER A 635 30.27 16.54 14.21
N ASN A 636 29.49 15.66 14.86
CA ASN A 636 28.13 15.92 15.36
C ASN A 636 28.08 16.38 16.82
N PHE A 637 29.23 16.49 17.51
CA PHE A 637 29.27 17.24 18.76
C PHE A 637 28.95 18.74 18.56
N VAL A 638 28.82 19.18 17.29
CA VAL A 638 28.30 20.51 16.89
C VAL A 638 26.80 20.50 16.58
N ARG A 639 26.14 19.33 16.40
CA ARG A 639 24.71 19.21 16.12
C ARG A 639 23.86 18.75 17.32
N GLY A 640 24.22 19.15 18.52
CA GLY A 640 23.33 19.00 19.68
C GLY A 640 22.16 19.96 19.56
N ASN A 641 20.97 19.50 19.97
CA ASN A 641 19.68 20.22 20.06
C ASN A 641 19.69 21.59 19.39
N MET A 642 19.04 21.74 18.22
CA MET A 642 19.05 23.02 17.47
C MET A 642 18.29 24.14 18.17
N PHE A 643 17.60 23.85 19.25
CA PHE A 643 16.96 24.85 20.11
C PHE A 643 17.73 25.08 21.39
N ARG A 644 17.83 26.34 21.80
CA ARG A 644 18.42 26.72 23.08
C ARG A 644 17.43 26.43 24.20
N ASN A 645 17.92 25.88 25.30
CA ASN A 645 17.12 25.72 26.53
C ASN A 645 16.98 27.03 27.32
N ASP A 646 17.74 28.08 26.95
CA ASP A 646 17.75 29.36 27.64
C ASP A 646 16.60 30.25 27.12
N ASP A 647 16.01 31.04 28.00
CA ASP A 647 15.00 32.07 27.65
C ASP A 647 15.67 33.27 26.98
N VAL A 648 16.11 33.12 25.74
CA VAL A 648 16.61 34.21 24.92
C VAL A 648 15.41 35.02 24.42
N SER A 649 15.33 36.29 24.86
CA SER A 649 14.34 37.23 24.33
C SER A 649 15.03 38.21 23.37
N TYR A 650 14.37 38.44 22.25
CA TYR A 650 14.79 39.41 21.25
C TYR A 650 13.86 40.61 21.31
N ASN A 651 14.43 41.80 21.16
CA ASN A 651 13.69 43.05 21.03
C ASN A 651 13.97 43.69 19.68
N VAL A 652 13.01 44.46 19.18
CA VAL A 652 13.21 45.22 17.94
C VAL A 652 14.41 46.14 18.08
N GLY A 653 15.33 46.08 17.11
CA GLY A 653 16.59 46.80 17.12
C GLY A 653 17.78 45.99 17.64
N ASP A 654 17.59 44.79 18.19
CA ASP A 654 18.70 43.92 18.56
C ASP A 654 19.53 43.50 17.34
N HIS A 655 20.83 43.53 17.48
CA HIS A 655 21.77 43.00 16.50
C HIS A 655 21.97 41.50 16.74
N VAL A 656 21.89 40.75 15.68
CA VAL A 656 22.02 39.28 15.72
C VAL A 656 22.90 38.77 14.59
N LYS A 657 23.53 37.66 14.80
CA LYS A 657 24.32 36.94 13.80
C LYS A 657 23.68 35.60 13.50
N HIS A 658 23.44 35.34 12.25
CA HIS A 658 22.98 34.04 11.77
C HIS A 658 24.14 33.31 11.08
N ASP A 659 24.23 31.99 11.29
CA ASP A 659 25.36 31.20 10.79
C ASP A 659 25.49 31.25 9.25
N GLU A 660 24.39 31.34 8.53
CA GLU A 660 24.35 31.37 7.06
C GLU A 660 24.17 32.79 6.48
N PHE A 661 23.32 33.63 7.10
CA PHE A 661 22.95 34.95 6.57
C PHE A 661 23.80 36.10 7.11
N GLY A 662 24.68 35.82 8.03
CA GLY A 662 25.58 36.84 8.62
C GLY A 662 24.88 37.75 9.64
N GLU A 663 25.33 38.99 9.75
CA GLU A 663 24.78 39.95 10.73
C GLU A 663 23.50 40.57 10.24
N GLY A 664 22.50 40.69 11.11
CA GLY A 664 21.19 41.25 10.82
C GLY A 664 20.62 42.02 12.01
N VAL A 665 19.50 42.72 11.82
CA VAL A 665 18.83 43.50 12.85
C VAL A 665 17.40 42.99 13.01
N VAL A 666 16.99 42.76 14.25
CA VAL A 666 15.62 42.32 14.57
C VAL A 666 14.63 43.45 14.27
N VAL A 667 13.66 43.17 13.39
CA VAL A 667 12.61 44.13 13.01
C VAL A 667 11.25 43.82 13.65
N ALA A 668 11.04 42.54 14.06
CA ALA A 668 9.90 42.15 14.88
C ALA A 668 10.26 40.91 15.70
N ALA A 669 9.72 40.76 16.89
CA ALA A 669 9.94 39.61 17.75
C ALA A 669 8.72 39.33 18.62
N ASP A 670 8.39 38.03 18.77
CA ASP A 670 7.46 37.52 19.79
C ASP A 670 8.14 36.35 20.57
N LYS A 671 7.38 35.63 21.40
CA LYS A 671 7.94 34.54 22.23
C LYS A 671 8.47 33.36 21.43
N THR A 672 8.00 33.17 20.24
CA THR A 672 8.27 31.99 19.39
C THR A 672 9.02 32.34 18.12
N LEU A 673 8.80 33.54 17.58
CA LEU A 673 9.31 33.95 16.28
C LEU A 673 10.07 35.28 16.37
N VAL A 674 11.12 35.40 15.56
CA VAL A 674 11.89 36.63 15.38
C VAL A 674 12.03 36.92 13.89
N THR A 675 11.75 38.16 13.50
CA THR A 675 11.93 38.63 12.11
C THR A 675 13.17 39.51 12.07
N ILE A 676 14.13 39.16 11.20
CA ILE A 676 15.44 39.76 11.13
C ILE A 676 15.67 40.31 9.73
N ALA A 677 16.14 41.54 9.63
CA ALA A 677 16.58 42.13 8.37
C ALA A 677 18.09 41.88 8.20
N PHE A 678 18.45 41.16 7.14
CA PHE A 678 19.82 40.89 6.74
C PHE A 678 20.24 41.75 5.54
N PRO A 679 21.53 42.01 5.33
CA PRO A 679 22.03 42.70 4.15
C PRO A 679 21.69 41.95 2.86
N HIS A 680 21.65 42.71 1.74
CA HIS A 680 21.54 42.09 0.40
C HIS A 680 22.63 41.04 0.17
N PRO A 681 22.32 39.84 -0.34
CA PRO A 681 21.07 39.48 -1.06
C PRO A 681 19.95 38.85 -0.19
N TYR A 682 20.11 38.71 1.12
CA TYR A 682 19.26 37.86 1.97
C TYR A 682 17.93 38.49 2.38
N GLY A 683 17.86 39.83 2.54
CA GLY A 683 16.61 40.54 2.85
C GLY A 683 16.04 40.24 4.23
N ILE A 684 14.71 40.32 4.38
CA ILE A 684 14.02 40.09 5.65
C ILE A 684 13.67 38.58 5.76
N LYS A 685 14.07 37.95 6.87
CA LYS A 685 13.80 36.55 7.18
C LYS A 685 13.08 36.40 8.51
N LYS A 686 12.10 35.50 8.57
CA LYS A 686 11.36 35.15 9.77
C LYS A 686 11.85 33.78 10.27
N MET A 687 12.18 33.66 11.54
CA MET A 687 12.86 32.50 12.12
C MET A 687 12.33 32.16 13.50
N MET A 688 12.58 30.95 13.97
CA MET A 688 12.25 30.56 15.35
C MET A 688 13.22 31.22 16.35
N ALA A 689 12.68 31.93 17.33
CA ALA A 689 13.46 32.72 18.28
C ALA A 689 14.50 31.89 19.09
N LYS A 690 14.19 30.62 19.34
CA LYS A 690 15.08 29.74 20.10
C LYS A 690 16.05 28.93 19.22
N HIS A 691 16.11 29.17 17.91
CA HIS A 691 17.00 28.43 17.02
C HIS A 691 18.46 28.80 17.27
N LYS A 692 19.33 27.78 17.32
CA LYS A 692 20.77 27.98 17.66
C LYS A 692 21.57 28.74 16.61
N SER A 693 21.09 28.75 15.34
CA SER A 693 21.75 29.53 14.28
C SER A 693 21.74 31.03 14.50
N ILE A 694 20.90 31.55 15.42
CA ILE A 694 20.79 32.96 15.71
C ILE A 694 21.52 33.23 17.02
N THR A 695 22.46 34.14 17.00
CA THR A 695 23.17 34.60 18.21
C THR A 695 23.00 36.10 18.36
N LYS A 696 22.52 36.55 19.52
CA LYS A 696 22.46 37.98 19.84
C LYS A 696 23.90 38.52 20.03
N ILE A 697 24.21 39.61 19.35
CA ILE A 697 25.53 40.25 19.35
C ILE A 697 25.54 41.40 20.39
#